data_1d6bee0ff77a088f04ce35d7f933ab0d
#
_entry.id   1d6bee0ff77a088f04ce35d7f933ab0d
#
_cell.length_a   1.000
_cell.length_b   1.000
_cell.length_c   1.000
_cell.angle_alpha   90.00
_cell.angle_beta   90.00
_cell.angle_gamma   90.00
#
_symmetry.space_group_name_H-M   'P 1'
#
loop_
_entity.id
_entity.type
_entity.pdbx_description
1 polymer ?
#
loop_
_entity_poly.entity_id
_entity_poly.type
_entity_poly.pdbx_seq_one_letter_code
_entity_poly.pdbx_strand_id
1 'polypeptide(L)'
;GTDTAAANAASADVGAISDTVSDGAPTVVTASAAAADENASKAAGTSNASDTSDISDTSDTSDAASCRFSLFSRARARSRVYGSSCRLLTGYEDRVAKKRSLYLLWAFLIPFVLLFCIYLSRAIYPFGNGSVLILDLNGQYVYFFAELRNKLLHGGSLLYSWSRSLGGEFMGIFAYYLASPLSWIVCLFPKAMMTEAILCLLLLKMGICGLCFGLYLHHRRPGSRYGVVLLYAMSAYGVIQSMNTMWIDAMYLLPLLAMSLERLADSGRFRMFTVVLALTLLSNFYIGYMMAIFSVLYYLCYYFSRHSLRRLGRFAGCSLKALWGGILAVMLSAVILLPAWYSLGFGKTEFQTTDYSFFQRFDFLDFFAKLLPGSYDTVRPEGLPVVYCGMLALLLLPVYFFLPDVKPRRKIAAGVLLVLLIMSMNMSTADIFWHGMSKPNWLNYRYSFAFSFVMLVLAWEAFRRSATVRYRQILSVGFALVCMIVVLQKFDYEYLSDYFCIWISLGALGLILASYYFVKNRAAAKRAGVISLSVVIVLEMFAAGLCNLSDLDDDVRFGKRDAYVSFMRRVRAVTDQINENDGSLFRMEKTLRRKVNDPLALDMKGISHSTSTLNAAVIKLLQQMGYSSRSHWSKYMGGNPVGDSLLGIKYIIEEQKTDGSFTDHELEERLYHAAYETENDLIAYENPYALGILYTAASDVLGVDFEEYTTPFERLNALVTAMLGEEETVQLFRMVNTESTYEGCSTSFASGHKKFAKTNADGNATVTLSARATTPGEYFLYIPSDYPREVDLTLNGAAFGTYFGNETRCILDLGTYESGQDLILQMKLKEDTLYLRNNTEYIYYLDEALFNNVMLRLAQGNVNITSFDDTHIAGTFESDASEGLLFTTIPYDAGWRIQIDGKTVAPVKTLDSLLAVDITALSEGEHTITMRYLPDCL
;
A
#
# COMPACT_ATOMS: atom_id res chain seq x y z
N GLY A 1 -4.01 -29.01 34.50
CA GLY A 1 -3.39 -27.76 34.85
C GLY A 1 -2.35 -27.40 33.81
N THR A 2 -2.37 -26.18 33.32
CA THR A 2 -1.43 -25.60 32.33
C THR A 2 -1.69 -26.03 30.87
N ASP A 3 -2.52 -25.24 30.19
CA ASP A 3 -2.36 -24.87 28.77
C ASP A 3 -3.67 -24.22 28.25
N THR A 4 -3.97 -23.00 28.72
CA THR A 4 -5.03 -22.16 28.15
C THR A 4 -4.72 -20.66 28.37
N ALA A 5 -3.52 -20.22 28.03
CA ALA A 5 -3.13 -18.80 28.12
C ALA A 5 -2.37 -18.29 26.88
N ALA A 6 -2.55 -18.90 25.71
CA ALA A 6 -1.81 -18.53 24.49
C ALA A 6 -2.69 -18.17 23.29
N ALA A 7 -3.99 -18.05 23.43
CA ALA A 7 -4.89 -17.81 22.31
C ALA A 7 -5.34 -16.33 22.12
N ASN A 8 -5.17 -15.46 23.11
CA ASN A 8 -5.69 -14.08 23.07
C ASN A 8 -4.65 -12.98 22.79
N ALA A 9 -3.44 -13.29 22.36
CA ALA A 9 -2.41 -12.26 22.04
C ALA A 9 -2.20 -12.00 20.56
N ALA A 10 -3.07 -12.45 19.68
CA ALA A 10 -2.85 -12.38 18.23
C ALA A 10 -3.66 -11.32 17.45
N SER A 11 -4.39 -10.43 18.14
CA SER A 11 -5.19 -9.41 17.44
C SER A 11 -4.76 -7.95 17.63
N ALA A 12 -3.69 -7.68 18.35
CA ALA A 12 -3.35 -6.31 18.76
C ALA A 12 -2.02 -5.79 18.20
N ASP A 13 -1.71 -6.00 16.92
CA ASP A 13 -0.48 -5.39 16.41
C ASP A 13 -0.57 -4.97 14.93
N VAL A 14 -1.37 -3.95 14.64
CA VAL A 14 -1.18 -3.11 13.46
C VAL A 14 -1.50 -1.68 13.84
N GLY A 15 -0.50 -0.90 14.26
CA GLY A 15 -0.63 0.55 14.28
C GLY A 15 -0.28 1.30 15.56
N ALA A 16 0.75 0.90 16.29
CA ALA A 16 1.33 1.80 17.27
C ALA A 16 2.29 2.77 16.56
N ILE A 17 1.81 3.94 16.17
CA ILE A 17 2.66 5.10 15.85
C ILE A 17 2.60 6.01 17.06
N SER A 18 3.70 6.07 17.80
CA SER A 18 3.91 7.10 18.81
C SER A 18 4.17 8.43 18.10
N ASP A 19 3.17 9.31 18.06
CA ASP A 19 3.38 10.70 17.69
C ASP A 19 3.99 11.45 18.89
N THR A 20 5.29 11.65 18.87
CA THR A 20 5.89 12.71 19.69
C THR A 20 5.63 14.04 19.01
N VAL A 21 4.62 14.75 19.47
CA VAL A 21 4.34 16.12 19.04
C VAL A 21 5.24 17.04 19.84
N SER A 22 6.17 17.71 19.17
CA SER A 22 6.84 18.91 19.69
C SER A 22 6.00 20.14 19.34
N ASP A 23 5.74 20.97 20.35
CA ASP A 23 5.00 22.22 20.28
C ASP A 23 5.50 23.18 19.19
N GLY A 24 4.59 23.66 18.35
CA GLY A 24 4.82 24.75 17.41
C GLY A 24 3.52 25.22 16.80
N ALA A 25 3.02 26.37 17.25
CA ALA A 25 1.77 26.97 16.79
C ALA A 25 1.73 27.24 15.27
N PRO A 26 0.57 27.13 14.62
CA PRO A 26 0.44 27.40 13.20
C PRO A 26 0.28 28.88 12.91
N THR A 27 1.14 29.41 12.05
CA THR A 27 0.92 30.69 11.38
C THR A 27 0.30 30.41 10.03
N VAL A 28 -0.93 30.84 9.84
CA VAL A 28 -1.66 30.81 8.58
C VAL A 28 -1.00 31.76 7.57
N VAL A 29 -0.57 31.22 6.43
CA VAL A 29 -0.25 32.04 5.26
C VAL A 29 -1.03 31.48 4.07
N THR A 30 -2.07 32.20 3.72
CA THR A 30 -2.79 32.08 2.47
C THR A 30 -1.92 32.53 1.30
N ALA A 31 -1.73 31.69 0.30
CA ALA A 31 -1.17 32.10 -0.98
C ALA A 31 -2.18 31.83 -2.09
N SER A 32 -2.69 32.92 -2.61
CA SER A 32 -3.60 32.99 -3.76
C SER A 32 -2.92 32.58 -5.05
N ALA A 33 -3.65 31.80 -5.86
CA ALA A 33 -3.33 31.57 -7.26
C ALA A 33 -3.60 32.85 -8.07
N ALA A 34 -2.63 33.27 -8.86
CA ALA A 34 -2.83 34.29 -9.90
C ALA A 34 -2.59 33.65 -11.27
N ALA A 35 -3.66 33.59 -12.03
CA ALA A 35 -3.64 33.37 -13.47
C ALA A 35 -3.04 34.59 -14.17
N ALA A 36 -2.32 34.38 -15.24
CA ALA A 36 -2.01 35.41 -16.20
C ALA A 36 -2.18 34.87 -17.61
N ASP A 37 -3.11 35.46 -18.25
CA ASP A 37 -3.50 35.33 -19.64
C ASP A 37 -2.63 36.16 -20.58
N GLU A 38 -2.59 35.67 -21.86
CA GLU A 38 -2.51 36.36 -23.13
C GLU A 38 -1.46 37.42 -23.48
N ASN A 39 -0.79 37.27 -24.56
CA ASN A 39 -1.11 37.84 -25.91
C ASN A 39 0.00 37.56 -26.92
N ALA A 40 -0.26 36.83 -27.92
CA ALA A 40 -0.53 37.17 -29.31
C ALA A 40 0.27 38.35 -29.90
N SER A 41 1.03 38.18 -30.94
CA SER A 41 0.72 38.58 -32.33
C SER A 41 1.94 38.64 -33.27
N LYS A 42 1.70 38.03 -34.39
CA LYS A 42 2.03 38.50 -35.81
C LYS A 42 3.45 38.94 -36.14
N ALA A 43 4.02 38.27 -37.14
CA ALA A 43 4.17 38.70 -38.55
C ALA A 43 5.08 37.67 -39.24
N ALA A 44 4.66 36.95 -40.26
CA ALA A 44 4.57 37.24 -41.66
C ALA A 44 5.87 37.66 -42.31
N GLY A 45 6.36 36.87 -43.24
CA GLY A 45 7.47 37.21 -44.16
C GLY A 45 7.85 36.04 -45.05
N THR A 46 7.20 35.95 -46.13
CA THR A 46 7.47 35.27 -47.40
C THR A 46 8.92 35.35 -47.87
N SER A 47 9.50 34.32 -48.46
CA SER A 47 9.69 34.16 -49.91
C SER A 47 10.78 33.11 -50.25
N ASN A 48 10.36 32.18 -51.02
CA ASN A 48 10.81 31.79 -52.35
C ASN A 48 12.28 31.44 -52.64
N ALA A 49 12.28 30.31 -53.28
CA ALA A 49 12.92 29.96 -54.55
C ALA A 49 14.21 29.15 -54.51
N SER A 50 14.03 27.93 -54.98
CA SER A 50 14.71 27.31 -56.12
C SER A 50 16.23 27.43 -56.18
N ASP A 51 16.93 26.31 -56.21
CA ASP A 51 17.35 25.75 -57.50
C ASP A 51 18.05 24.41 -57.31
N THR A 52 17.79 23.61 -58.27
CA THR A 52 18.39 22.36 -58.68
C THR A 52 19.89 22.41 -58.87
N SER A 53 20.63 21.39 -58.51
CA SER A 53 21.60 20.75 -59.42
C SER A 53 22.00 19.38 -58.90
N ASP A 54 21.75 18.40 -59.75
CA ASP A 54 22.39 17.09 -59.79
C ASP A 54 23.89 17.18 -59.72
N ILE A 55 24.55 16.36 -58.87
CA ILE A 55 25.80 15.71 -59.25
C ILE A 55 25.83 14.34 -58.56
N SER A 56 25.79 13.33 -59.39
CA SER A 56 26.15 11.96 -59.15
C SER A 56 27.59 11.84 -58.63
N ASP A 57 27.77 11.14 -57.54
CA ASP A 57 28.97 10.33 -57.31
C ASP A 57 28.70 9.10 -56.49
N THR A 58 28.57 8.02 -57.16
CA THR A 58 28.71 6.65 -56.68
C THR A 58 30.19 6.38 -56.51
N SER A 59 30.57 6.14 -55.25
CA SER A 59 31.70 5.32 -54.82
C SER A 59 32.17 5.76 -53.42
N ASP A 60 31.83 5.01 -52.38
CA ASP A 60 32.60 4.84 -51.12
C ASP A 60 31.86 4.02 -50.04
N THR A 61 31.08 3.03 -50.47
CA THR A 61 30.50 2.08 -49.51
C THR A 61 31.31 0.80 -49.26
N SER A 62 32.44 0.59 -49.99
CA SER A 62 33.28 -0.59 -49.83
C SER A 62 34.36 -0.46 -48.74
N ASP A 63 34.89 0.73 -48.49
CA ASP A 63 36.02 0.92 -47.55
C ASP A 63 35.59 0.99 -46.07
N ALA A 64 34.36 1.40 -45.78
CA ALA A 64 33.86 1.40 -44.42
C ALA A 64 33.51 -0.01 -43.90
N ALA A 65 33.17 -0.95 -44.79
CA ALA A 65 32.92 -2.36 -44.43
C ALA A 65 34.23 -3.13 -44.25
N SER A 66 35.27 -2.86 -45.06
CA SER A 66 36.57 -3.51 -44.91
C SER A 66 37.35 -3.05 -43.66
N CYS A 67 37.25 -1.77 -43.30
CA CYS A 67 37.84 -1.25 -42.08
C CYS A 67 37.15 -1.77 -40.80
N ARG A 68 35.87 -2.04 -40.85
CA ARG A 68 35.14 -2.70 -39.73
C ARG A 68 35.51 -4.18 -39.61
N PHE A 69 35.77 -4.88 -40.70
CA PHE A 69 36.16 -6.28 -40.65
C PHE A 69 37.61 -6.45 -40.15
N SER A 70 38.54 -5.54 -40.50
CA SER A 70 39.94 -5.58 -40.04
C SER A 70 40.08 -5.25 -38.55
N LEU A 71 39.24 -4.35 -37.99
CA LEU A 71 39.20 -4.05 -36.53
C LEU A 71 38.59 -5.21 -35.72
N PHE A 72 37.62 -5.93 -36.29
CA PHE A 72 37.07 -7.14 -35.67
C PHE A 72 38.04 -8.34 -35.73
N SER A 73 38.82 -8.48 -36.80
CA SER A 73 39.83 -9.52 -36.92
C SER A 73 41.05 -9.28 -36.02
N ARG A 74 41.49 -8.01 -35.84
CA ARG A 74 42.58 -7.64 -34.89
C ARG A 74 42.13 -7.75 -33.43
N ALA A 75 40.86 -7.44 -33.09
CA ALA A 75 40.28 -7.71 -31.77
C ALA A 75 40.15 -9.23 -31.49
N ARG A 76 39.81 -10.03 -32.53
CA ARG A 76 39.78 -11.49 -32.44
C ARG A 76 41.19 -12.11 -32.27
N ALA A 77 42.23 -11.56 -32.93
CA ALA A 77 43.59 -12.06 -32.81
C ALA A 77 44.23 -11.75 -31.44
N ARG A 78 44.02 -10.54 -30.92
CA ARG A 78 44.44 -10.22 -29.52
C ARG A 78 43.66 -10.98 -28.43
N SER A 79 42.39 -11.35 -28.69
CA SER A 79 41.63 -12.21 -27.75
C SER A 79 42.11 -13.68 -27.81
N ARG A 80 42.80 -14.13 -28.83
CA ARG A 80 43.31 -15.51 -28.93
C ARG A 80 44.51 -15.80 -28.00
N VAL A 81 45.35 -14.82 -27.72
CA VAL A 81 46.55 -15.02 -26.86
C VAL A 81 46.20 -14.93 -25.37
N TYR A 82 45.20 -14.14 -24.98
CA TYR A 82 44.72 -14.08 -23.60
C TYR A 82 43.50 -15.01 -23.31
N GLY A 83 43.05 -15.75 -24.33
CA GLY A 83 41.73 -16.38 -24.35
C GLY A 83 41.64 -17.85 -23.94
N SER A 84 42.75 -18.53 -23.62
CA SER A 84 42.62 -19.97 -23.25
C SER A 84 42.05 -20.22 -21.86
N SER A 85 42.16 -19.27 -20.97
CA SER A 85 41.62 -19.39 -19.60
C SER A 85 40.12 -19.04 -19.47
N CYS A 86 39.61 -18.15 -20.32
CA CYS A 86 38.19 -17.79 -20.32
C CYS A 86 37.33 -18.76 -21.16
N ARG A 87 37.96 -19.53 -22.11
CA ARG A 87 37.24 -20.40 -23.05
C ARG A 87 36.58 -21.63 -22.45
N LEU A 88 37.01 -22.12 -21.28
CA LEU A 88 36.36 -23.26 -20.64
C LEU A 88 35.09 -22.84 -19.87
N LEU A 89 35.11 -21.66 -19.26
CA LEU A 89 33.92 -21.04 -18.70
C LEU A 89 32.95 -20.60 -19.81
N THR A 90 33.45 -20.03 -20.91
CA THR A 90 32.66 -19.62 -22.08
C THR A 90 32.28 -20.78 -23.00
N GLY A 91 33.08 -21.84 -23.11
CA GLY A 91 32.82 -22.97 -24.00
C GLY A 91 31.76 -23.93 -23.51
N TYR A 92 31.57 -24.06 -22.19
CA TYR A 92 30.41 -24.75 -21.61
C TYR A 92 29.14 -23.90 -21.84
N GLU A 93 29.25 -22.59 -21.67
CA GLU A 93 28.18 -21.64 -21.93
C GLU A 93 27.82 -21.49 -23.39
N ASP A 94 28.80 -21.49 -24.32
CA ASP A 94 28.55 -21.42 -25.75
C ASP A 94 27.74 -22.63 -26.27
N ARG A 95 27.93 -23.83 -25.65
CA ARG A 95 27.07 -24.99 -25.96
C ARG A 95 25.65 -24.88 -25.40
N VAL A 96 25.51 -24.26 -24.23
CA VAL A 96 24.18 -24.01 -23.62
C VAL A 96 23.53 -22.79 -24.28
N ALA A 97 24.30 -21.76 -24.61
CA ALA A 97 23.81 -20.54 -25.28
C ALA A 97 23.43 -20.77 -26.77
N LYS A 98 23.91 -21.82 -27.42
CA LYS A 98 23.37 -22.28 -28.70
C LYS A 98 21.88 -22.65 -28.63
N LYS A 99 21.39 -22.98 -27.44
CA LYS A 99 19.96 -23.12 -27.14
C LYS A 99 19.48 -21.94 -26.27
N ARG A 100 19.34 -20.74 -26.89
CA ARG A 100 18.81 -19.53 -26.23
C ARG A 100 17.53 -19.79 -25.41
N SER A 101 16.65 -20.63 -25.92
CA SER A 101 15.41 -21.02 -25.23
C SER A 101 15.67 -21.74 -23.89
N LEU A 102 16.66 -22.62 -23.84
CA LEU A 102 17.01 -23.37 -22.63
C LEU A 102 17.63 -22.44 -21.56
N TYR A 103 18.46 -21.47 -21.98
CA TYR A 103 18.99 -20.45 -21.06
C TYR A 103 17.88 -19.63 -20.39
N LEU A 104 16.92 -19.15 -21.20
CA LEU A 104 15.82 -18.35 -20.71
C LEU A 104 14.87 -19.16 -19.81
N LEU A 105 14.65 -20.44 -20.15
CA LEU A 105 13.86 -21.34 -19.29
C LEU A 105 14.51 -21.50 -17.90
N TRP A 106 15.82 -21.75 -17.83
CA TRP A 106 16.49 -21.85 -16.53
C TRP A 106 16.59 -20.52 -15.79
N ALA A 107 16.72 -19.40 -16.50
CA ALA A 107 16.69 -18.07 -15.91
C ALA A 107 15.34 -17.78 -15.21
N PHE A 108 14.26 -18.35 -15.72
CA PHE A 108 12.94 -18.33 -15.07
C PHE A 108 12.83 -19.37 -13.94
N LEU A 109 13.15 -20.65 -14.23
CA LEU A 109 12.86 -21.76 -13.32
C LEU A 109 13.69 -21.74 -12.02
N ILE A 110 14.96 -21.31 -12.07
CA ILE A 110 15.83 -21.35 -10.89
C ILE A 110 15.31 -20.43 -9.78
N PRO A 111 15.00 -19.13 -10.01
CA PRO A 111 14.43 -18.27 -8.97
C PRO A 111 13.04 -18.74 -8.53
N PHE A 112 12.21 -19.20 -9.47
CA PHE A 112 10.88 -19.73 -9.17
C PHE A 112 10.95 -20.90 -8.17
N VAL A 113 11.77 -21.91 -8.47
CA VAL A 113 11.92 -23.10 -7.61
C VAL A 113 12.60 -22.75 -6.30
N LEU A 114 13.60 -21.87 -6.31
CA LEU A 114 14.32 -21.52 -5.09
C LEU A 114 13.42 -20.77 -4.11
N LEU A 115 12.63 -19.79 -4.58
CA LEU A 115 11.66 -19.11 -3.73
C LEU A 115 10.58 -20.07 -3.22
N PHE A 116 10.12 -21.00 -4.05
CA PHE A 116 9.20 -22.04 -3.61
C PHE A 116 9.80 -22.90 -2.48
N CYS A 117 11.08 -23.33 -2.62
CA CYS A 117 11.76 -24.07 -1.57
C CYS A 117 11.95 -23.26 -0.27
N ILE A 118 12.15 -21.95 -0.37
CA ILE A 118 12.21 -21.05 0.80
C ILE A 118 10.85 -21.01 1.49
N TYR A 119 9.76 -20.84 0.75
CA TYR A 119 8.42 -20.86 1.33
C TYR A 119 8.01 -22.22 1.91
N LEU A 120 8.56 -23.35 1.40
CA LEU A 120 8.35 -24.66 2.03
C LEU A 120 8.81 -24.71 3.48
N SER A 121 9.87 -23.97 3.83
CA SER A 121 10.36 -23.89 5.22
C SER A 121 9.34 -23.24 6.16
N ARG A 122 8.40 -22.47 5.62
CA ARG A 122 7.29 -21.84 6.36
C ARG A 122 6.03 -22.71 6.39
N ALA A 123 6.15 -24.01 6.03
CA ALA A 123 5.06 -24.97 6.02
C ALA A 123 3.82 -24.47 5.27
N ILE A 124 4.01 -23.82 4.10
CA ILE A 124 2.89 -23.33 3.30
C ILE A 124 1.99 -24.48 2.81
N TYR A 125 0.71 -24.19 2.65
CA TYR A 125 -0.25 -25.17 2.11
C TYR A 125 0.17 -25.62 0.68
N PRO A 126 0.10 -26.91 0.31
CA PRO A 126 -0.48 -28.03 1.07
C PRO A 126 0.47 -28.76 2.05
N PHE A 127 1.68 -28.25 2.27
CA PHE A 127 2.70 -28.90 3.12
C PHE A 127 2.56 -28.54 4.61
N GLY A 128 1.59 -27.69 4.96
CA GLY A 128 1.22 -27.27 6.30
C GLY A 128 0.13 -26.19 6.25
N ASN A 129 -0.07 -25.48 7.36
CA ASN A 129 -1.09 -24.43 7.50
C ASN A 129 -0.55 -23.01 7.28
N GLY A 130 0.71 -22.87 6.85
CA GLY A 130 1.30 -21.57 6.53
C GLY A 130 0.68 -20.94 5.27
N SER A 131 0.73 -19.63 5.18
CA SER A 131 0.35 -18.87 4.00
C SER A 131 1.39 -17.80 3.68
N VAL A 132 1.24 -17.13 2.53
CA VAL A 132 2.07 -15.98 2.15
C VAL A 132 1.55 -14.66 2.68
N LEU A 133 0.44 -14.68 3.43
CA LEU A 133 -0.24 -13.49 3.91
C LEU A 133 0.54 -12.84 5.06
N ILE A 134 1.03 -11.62 4.83
CA ILE A 134 1.78 -10.83 5.81
C ILE A 134 1.51 -9.34 5.58
N LEU A 135 1.52 -8.53 6.64
CA LEU A 135 1.29 -7.08 6.58
C LEU A 135 0.09 -6.71 5.68
N ASP A 136 0.31 -5.77 4.75
CA ASP A 136 -0.71 -5.30 3.79
C ASP A 136 -1.22 -6.40 2.87
N LEU A 137 -0.41 -7.41 2.55
CA LEU A 137 -0.88 -8.57 1.80
C LEU A 137 -1.95 -9.35 2.58
N ASN A 138 -1.83 -9.41 3.92
CA ASN A 138 -2.80 -10.01 4.83
C ASN A 138 -3.96 -9.06 5.17
N GLY A 139 -3.69 -7.75 5.30
CA GLY A 139 -4.68 -6.76 5.73
C GLY A 139 -5.50 -6.13 4.60
N GLN A 140 -4.94 -6.11 3.38
CA GLN A 140 -5.51 -5.38 2.25
C GLN A 140 -5.53 -6.19 0.96
N TYR A 141 -4.37 -6.62 0.42
CA TYR A 141 -4.27 -7.07 -0.97
C TYR A 141 -5.04 -8.35 -1.25
N VAL A 142 -5.09 -9.31 -0.33
CA VAL A 142 -5.85 -10.55 -0.52
C VAL A 142 -7.34 -10.27 -0.77
N TYR A 143 -7.89 -9.25 -0.12
CA TYR A 143 -9.29 -8.83 -0.28
C TYR A 143 -9.49 -8.07 -1.60
N PHE A 144 -8.55 -7.21 -1.98
CA PHE A 144 -8.58 -6.52 -3.28
C PHE A 144 -8.51 -7.51 -4.46
N PHE A 145 -7.69 -8.56 -4.34
CA PHE A 145 -7.66 -9.65 -5.31
C PHE A 145 -8.96 -10.45 -5.35
N ALA A 146 -9.59 -10.67 -4.19
CA ALA A 146 -10.87 -11.36 -4.11
C ALA A 146 -11.98 -10.56 -4.80
N GLU A 147 -12.04 -9.23 -4.55
CA GLU A 147 -12.96 -8.32 -5.20
C GLU A 147 -12.71 -8.22 -6.71
N LEU A 148 -11.44 -8.06 -7.14
CA LEU A 148 -11.08 -8.08 -8.56
C LEU A 148 -11.60 -9.36 -9.25
N ARG A 149 -11.35 -10.52 -8.63
CA ARG A 149 -11.82 -11.80 -9.13
C ARG A 149 -13.33 -11.82 -9.25
N ASN A 150 -14.03 -11.34 -8.23
CA ASN A 150 -15.49 -11.32 -8.19
C ASN A 150 -16.03 -10.46 -9.35
N LYS A 151 -15.56 -9.23 -9.49
CA LYS A 151 -15.95 -8.30 -10.57
C LYS A 151 -15.66 -8.86 -11.96
N LEU A 152 -14.49 -9.45 -12.19
CA LEU A 152 -14.11 -9.99 -13.50
C LEU A 152 -14.92 -11.24 -13.89
N LEU A 153 -15.31 -12.09 -12.94
CA LEU A 153 -16.05 -13.34 -13.24
C LEU A 153 -17.57 -13.16 -13.26
N HIS A 154 -18.10 -12.19 -12.53
CA HIS A 154 -19.55 -11.96 -12.43
C HIS A 154 -20.02 -10.69 -13.15
N GLY A 155 -19.11 -10.00 -13.86
CA GLY A 155 -19.47 -8.83 -14.68
C GLY A 155 -19.64 -7.52 -13.91
N GLY A 156 -19.05 -7.40 -12.70
CA GLY A 156 -19.06 -6.18 -11.92
C GLY A 156 -18.19 -5.08 -12.54
N SER A 157 -18.43 -3.82 -12.15
CA SER A 157 -17.70 -2.66 -12.66
C SER A 157 -16.36 -2.46 -11.94
N LEU A 158 -15.31 -2.09 -12.68
CA LEU A 158 -14.04 -1.62 -12.11
C LEU A 158 -14.07 -0.13 -11.74
N LEU A 159 -15.18 0.57 -11.99
CA LEU A 159 -15.29 2.01 -11.72
C LEU A 159 -15.66 2.28 -10.27
N TYR A 160 -16.58 1.50 -9.69
CA TYR A 160 -17.15 1.71 -8.37
C TYR A 160 -17.26 0.40 -7.58
N SER A 161 -17.24 0.47 -6.25
CA SER A 161 -17.50 -0.66 -5.36
C SER A 161 -18.31 -0.21 -4.16
N TRP A 162 -19.41 -0.89 -3.91
CA TRP A 162 -20.24 -0.71 -2.72
C TRP A 162 -19.61 -1.28 -1.45
N SER A 163 -18.65 -2.20 -1.58
CA SER A 163 -17.89 -2.79 -0.46
C SER A 163 -16.71 -1.93 -0.01
N ARG A 164 -16.57 -0.72 -0.55
CA ARG A 164 -15.53 0.24 -0.19
C ARG A 164 -16.09 1.33 0.72
N SER A 165 -16.06 1.11 2.04
CA SER A 165 -16.69 2.02 3.01
C SER A 165 -18.17 2.29 2.65
N LEU A 166 -18.68 3.50 2.75
CA LEU A 166 -20.03 3.87 2.32
C LEU A 166 -20.31 3.69 0.81
N GLY A 167 -19.38 3.19 0.07
CA GLY A 167 -19.29 3.15 -1.38
C GLY A 167 -18.22 4.10 -1.90
N GLY A 168 -17.61 3.80 -3.05
CA GLY A 168 -16.60 4.69 -3.62
C GLY A 168 -15.97 4.17 -4.91
N GLU A 169 -15.20 5.03 -5.58
CA GLU A 169 -14.47 4.68 -6.78
C GLU A 169 -13.52 3.50 -6.55
N PHE A 170 -13.51 2.51 -7.42
CA PHE A 170 -12.63 1.34 -7.33
C PHE A 170 -11.35 1.50 -8.17
N MET A 171 -11.31 2.48 -9.06
CA MET A 171 -10.19 2.71 -9.98
C MET A 171 -8.88 3.03 -9.27
N GLY A 172 -8.91 3.73 -8.15
CA GLY A 172 -7.71 4.01 -7.35
C GLY A 172 -7.09 2.75 -6.75
N ILE A 173 -7.93 1.85 -6.21
CA ILE A 173 -7.49 0.54 -5.73
C ILE A 173 -6.93 -0.28 -6.90
N PHE A 174 -7.64 -0.33 -8.03
CA PHE A 174 -7.19 -1.04 -9.22
C PHE A 174 -5.86 -0.49 -9.72
N ALA A 175 -5.72 0.82 -9.89
CA ALA A 175 -4.52 1.46 -10.42
C ALA A 175 -3.27 1.26 -9.54
N TYR A 176 -3.43 1.23 -8.22
CA TYR A 176 -2.30 1.07 -7.31
C TYR A 176 -1.95 -0.40 -7.05
N TYR A 177 -2.94 -1.28 -6.81
CA TYR A 177 -2.70 -2.64 -6.32
C TYR A 177 -2.85 -3.74 -7.39
N LEU A 178 -3.73 -3.56 -8.38
CA LEU A 178 -4.28 -4.64 -9.19
C LEU A 178 -3.99 -4.54 -10.69
N ALA A 179 -3.52 -3.39 -11.16
CA ALA A 179 -3.36 -3.09 -12.60
C ALA A 179 -2.27 -3.92 -13.31
N SER A 180 -1.47 -4.69 -12.58
CA SER A 180 -0.54 -5.66 -13.18
C SER A 180 -1.28 -6.66 -14.04
N PRO A 181 -0.87 -6.91 -15.31
CA PRO A 181 -1.50 -7.93 -16.15
C PRO A 181 -1.46 -9.34 -15.53
N LEU A 182 -0.49 -9.60 -14.66
CA LEU A 182 -0.36 -10.89 -13.96
C LEU A 182 -1.36 -11.06 -12.83
N SER A 183 -1.97 -9.98 -12.34
CA SER A 183 -3.01 -10.03 -11.29
C SER A 183 -4.22 -10.85 -11.72
N TRP A 184 -4.52 -10.93 -13.01
CA TRP A 184 -5.64 -11.71 -13.56
C TRP A 184 -5.52 -13.22 -13.34
N ILE A 185 -4.35 -13.71 -12.93
CA ILE A 185 -4.17 -15.14 -12.58
C ILE A 185 -5.10 -15.60 -11.46
N VAL A 186 -5.55 -14.67 -10.59
CA VAL A 186 -6.47 -14.99 -9.48
C VAL A 186 -7.82 -15.52 -9.98
N CYS A 187 -8.22 -15.18 -11.21
CA CYS A 187 -9.45 -15.70 -11.82
C CYS A 187 -9.40 -17.20 -12.12
N LEU A 188 -8.19 -17.79 -12.19
CA LEU A 188 -8.02 -19.23 -12.43
C LEU A 188 -8.23 -20.08 -11.17
N PHE A 189 -8.37 -19.43 -10.00
CA PHE A 189 -8.50 -20.11 -8.71
C PHE A 189 -9.89 -19.91 -8.11
N PRO A 190 -10.44 -20.90 -7.37
CA PRO A 190 -11.67 -20.72 -6.59
C PRO A 190 -11.49 -19.66 -5.48
N LYS A 191 -12.58 -19.04 -5.01
CA LYS A 191 -12.56 -18.07 -3.89
C LYS A 191 -11.83 -18.62 -2.64
N ALA A 192 -11.99 -19.92 -2.34
CA ALA A 192 -11.34 -20.56 -1.18
C ALA A 192 -9.82 -20.77 -1.34
N MET A 193 -9.27 -20.60 -2.54
CA MET A 193 -7.85 -20.80 -2.84
C MET A 193 -7.14 -19.48 -3.17
N MET A 194 -7.56 -18.37 -2.59
CA MET A 194 -6.97 -17.05 -2.85
C MET A 194 -5.52 -16.96 -2.36
N THR A 195 -5.20 -17.61 -1.24
CA THR A 195 -3.83 -17.68 -0.70
C THR A 195 -2.86 -18.39 -1.65
N GLU A 196 -3.33 -19.48 -2.29
CA GLU A 196 -2.58 -20.24 -3.28
C GLU A 196 -2.45 -19.49 -4.61
N ALA A 197 -3.49 -18.76 -5.01
CA ALA A 197 -3.44 -17.88 -6.18
C ALA A 197 -2.36 -16.81 -6.04
N ILE A 198 -2.27 -16.18 -4.86
CA ILE A 198 -1.26 -15.17 -4.54
C ILE A 198 0.14 -15.81 -4.49
N LEU A 199 0.31 -16.98 -3.86
CA LEU A 199 1.57 -17.72 -3.90
C LEU A 199 2.03 -17.97 -5.35
N CYS A 200 1.13 -18.48 -6.20
CA CYS A 200 1.42 -18.71 -7.61
C CYS A 200 1.83 -17.41 -8.33
N LEU A 201 1.16 -16.28 -8.04
CA LEU A 201 1.49 -14.96 -8.56
C LEU A 201 2.90 -14.53 -8.14
N LEU A 202 3.27 -14.68 -6.87
CA LEU A 202 4.59 -14.34 -6.35
C LEU A 202 5.70 -15.15 -7.02
N LEU A 203 5.53 -16.48 -7.11
CA LEU A 203 6.48 -17.37 -7.74
C LEU A 203 6.65 -17.04 -9.23
N LEU A 204 5.54 -16.76 -9.94
CA LEU A 204 5.55 -16.37 -11.34
C LEU A 204 6.32 -15.07 -11.56
N LYS A 205 6.05 -14.03 -10.76
CA LYS A 205 6.73 -12.73 -10.85
C LYS A 205 8.22 -12.88 -10.58
N MET A 206 8.62 -13.70 -9.62
CA MET A 206 10.02 -13.96 -9.32
C MET A 206 10.74 -14.70 -10.47
N GLY A 207 10.09 -15.69 -11.08
CA GLY A 207 10.60 -16.35 -12.29
C GLY A 207 10.75 -15.37 -13.45
N ILE A 208 9.78 -14.48 -13.68
CA ILE A 208 9.83 -13.44 -14.72
C ILE A 208 10.95 -12.43 -14.41
N CYS A 209 11.21 -12.12 -13.14
CA CYS A 209 12.33 -11.26 -12.76
C CYS A 209 13.68 -11.84 -13.23
N GLY A 210 13.91 -13.12 -12.95
CA GLY A 210 15.07 -13.84 -13.48
C GLY A 210 15.14 -13.85 -15.01
N LEU A 211 14.01 -14.11 -15.67
CA LEU A 211 13.90 -14.12 -17.13
C LEU A 211 14.28 -12.76 -17.74
N CYS A 212 13.72 -11.66 -17.25
CA CYS A 212 13.96 -10.31 -17.76
C CYS A 212 15.42 -9.87 -17.55
N PHE A 213 15.99 -10.16 -16.38
CA PHE A 213 17.41 -9.89 -16.15
C PHE A 213 18.31 -10.76 -17.04
N GLY A 214 17.96 -12.03 -17.24
CA GLY A 214 18.64 -12.92 -18.18
C GLY A 214 18.59 -12.41 -19.62
N LEU A 215 17.44 -11.90 -20.08
CA LEU A 215 17.29 -11.26 -21.39
C LEU A 215 18.19 -10.03 -21.53
N TYR A 216 18.26 -9.18 -20.50
CA TYR A 216 19.11 -8.00 -20.47
C TYR A 216 20.59 -8.36 -20.56
N LEU A 217 21.07 -9.31 -19.77
CA LEU A 217 22.45 -9.77 -19.79
C LEU A 217 22.82 -10.41 -21.14
N HIS A 218 21.91 -11.22 -21.70
CA HIS A 218 22.09 -11.82 -23.03
C HIS A 218 22.15 -10.76 -24.14
N HIS A 219 21.35 -9.68 -24.02
CA HIS A 219 21.42 -8.55 -24.96
C HIS A 219 22.77 -7.85 -24.89
N ARG A 220 23.30 -7.60 -23.69
CA ARG A 220 24.65 -7.00 -23.55
C ARG A 220 25.73 -7.91 -24.08
N ARG A 221 25.59 -9.21 -23.94
CA ARG A 221 26.48 -10.22 -24.58
C ARG A 221 25.80 -11.60 -24.56
N PRO A 222 25.65 -12.25 -25.74
CA PRO A 222 25.27 -13.64 -25.82
C PRO A 222 26.23 -14.54 -25.02
N GLY A 223 25.67 -15.50 -24.24
CA GLY A 223 26.46 -16.39 -23.38
C GLY A 223 26.58 -15.93 -21.93
N SER A 224 25.58 -15.21 -21.41
CA SER A 224 25.48 -14.81 -19.98
C SER A 224 25.25 -15.99 -19.04
N ARG A 225 25.52 -15.78 -17.72
CA ARG A 225 25.60 -16.86 -16.75
C ARG A 225 24.44 -16.87 -15.78
N TYR A 226 23.93 -18.06 -15.44
CA TYR A 226 22.77 -18.27 -14.59
C TYR A 226 22.93 -17.73 -13.15
N GLY A 227 24.14 -17.83 -12.54
CA GLY A 227 24.37 -17.43 -11.17
C GLY A 227 24.09 -15.94 -10.91
N VAL A 228 24.46 -15.05 -11.83
CA VAL A 228 24.20 -13.62 -11.69
C VAL A 228 22.70 -13.30 -11.86
N VAL A 229 21.99 -14.09 -12.66
CA VAL A 229 20.53 -13.95 -12.82
C VAL A 229 19.82 -14.25 -11.48
N LEU A 230 20.26 -15.29 -10.79
CA LEU A 230 19.74 -15.67 -9.48
C LEU A 230 19.93 -14.56 -8.44
N LEU A 231 21.12 -13.94 -8.42
CA LEU A 231 21.44 -12.85 -7.48
C LEU A 231 20.49 -11.65 -7.60
N TYR A 232 19.97 -11.37 -8.79
CA TYR A 232 19.00 -10.28 -8.96
C TYR A 232 17.62 -10.66 -8.47
N ALA A 233 17.07 -11.76 -8.97
CA ALA A 233 15.73 -12.19 -8.60
C ALA A 233 15.63 -12.51 -7.09
N MET A 234 16.65 -13.18 -6.52
CA MET A 234 16.66 -13.57 -5.12
C MET A 234 17.40 -12.58 -4.21
N SER A 235 17.63 -11.32 -4.66
CA SER A 235 18.14 -10.27 -3.77
C SER A 235 17.24 -10.10 -2.55
N ALA A 236 17.77 -9.57 -1.45
CA ALA A 236 16.98 -9.32 -0.24
C ALA A 236 15.69 -8.55 -0.56
N TYR A 237 15.77 -7.53 -1.44
CA TYR A 237 14.57 -6.82 -1.90
C TYR A 237 13.55 -7.75 -2.56
N GLY A 238 13.97 -8.62 -3.47
CA GLY A 238 13.07 -9.56 -4.14
C GLY A 238 12.37 -10.52 -3.18
N VAL A 239 13.05 -10.97 -2.12
CA VAL A 239 12.48 -11.89 -1.13
C VAL A 239 11.60 -11.15 -0.13
N ILE A 240 12.11 -10.10 0.53
CA ILE A 240 11.40 -9.35 1.58
C ILE A 240 10.20 -8.60 0.98
N GLN A 241 10.38 -7.89 -0.14
CA GLN A 241 9.33 -7.10 -0.76
C GLN A 241 8.41 -7.91 -1.69
N SER A 242 8.56 -9.25 -1.75
CA SER A 242 7.64 -10.11 -2.51
C SER A 242 6.19 -9.96 -2.07
N MET A 243 5.96 -9.67 -0.79
CA MET A 243 4.62 -9.37 -0.24
C MET A 243 3.93 -8.18 -0.93
N ASN A 244 4.70 -7.21 -1.42
CA ASN A 244 4.20 -6.08 -2.21
C ASN A 244 4.17 -6.46 -3.69
N THR A 245 3.21 -7.29 -4.07
CA THR A 245 3.12 -7.92 -5.40
C THR A 245 3.29 -6.92 -6.54
N MET A 246 2.70 -5.72 -6.43
CA MET A 246 2.74 -4.67 -7.44
C MET A 246 4.12 -4.00 -7.59
N TRP A 247 5.00 -4.06 -6.58
CA TRP A 247 6.34 -3.48 -6.70
C TRP A 247 7.31 -4.39 -7.47
N ILE A 248 7.09 -5.70 -7.40
CA ILE A 248 7.89 -6.69 -8.15
C ILE A 248 7.72 -6.52 -9.67
N ASP A 249 6.60 -5.93 -10.12
CA ASP A 249 6.41 -5.60 -11.53
C ASP A 249 7.48 -4.62 -12.02
N ALA A 250 7.78 -3.57 -11.29
CA ALA A 250 8.84 -2.65 -11.63
C ALA A 250 10.23 -3.32 -11.55
N MET A 251 10.44 -4.20 -10.58
CA MET A 251 11.68 -4.95 -10.43
C MET A 251 11.96 -5.82 -11.68
N TYR A 252 10.98 -6.57 -12.20
CA TYR A 252 11.23 -7.37 -13.41
C TYR A 252 11.26 -6.53 -14.69
N LEU A 253 10.59 -5.37 -14.75
CA LEU A 253 10.62 -4.48 -15.92
C LEU A 253 11.90 -3.62 -15.98
N LEU A 254 12.56 -3.34 -14.85
CA LEU A 254 13.77 -2.52 -14.79
C LEU A 254 14.89 -2.99 -15.72
N PRO A 255 15.25 -4.28 -15.82
CA PRO A 255 16.24 -4.77 -16.79
C PRO A 255 15.85 -4.48 -18.23
N LEU A 256 14.57 -4.59 -18.59
CA LEU A 256 14.07 -4.28 -19.94
C LEU A 256 14.09 -2.78 -20.20
N LEU A 257 13.78 -1.97 -19.18
CA LEU A 257 13.84 -0.52 -19.24
C LEU A 257 15.28 -0.04 -19.46
N ALA A 258 16.24 -0.57 -18.70
CA ALA A 258 17.67 -0.29 -18.90
C ALA A 258 18.15 -0.70 -20.28
N MET A 259 17.75 -1.89 -20.78
CA MET A 259 18.06 -2.34 -22.14
C MET A 259 17.52 -1.39 -23.21
N SER A 260 16.33 -0.86 -23.00
CA SER A 260 15.68 0.06 -23.93
C SER A 260 16.38 1.42 -23.98
N LEU A 261 16.80 1.94 -22.80
CA LEU A 261 17.58 3.17 -22.67
C LEU A 261 18.97 3.05 -23.29
N GLU A 262 19.64 1.91 -23.15
CA GLU A 262 20.90 1.63 -23.80
C GLU A 262 20.76 1.64 -25.32
N ARG A 263 19.70 1.01 -25.87
CA ARG A 263 19.39 1.04 -27.29
C ARG A 263 19.09 2.45 -27.80
N LEU A 264 18.38 3.24 -26.98
CA LEU A 264 18.08 4.63 -27.30
C LEU A 264 19.38 5.46 -27.37
N ALA A 265 20.26 5.35 -26.37
CA ALA A 265 21.50 6.08 -26.29
C ALA A 265 22.48 5.69 -27.43
N ASP A 266 22.57 4.39 -27.78
CA ASP A 266 23.50 3.87 -28.77
C ASP A 266 23.01 4.04 -30.24
N SER A 267 21.68 3.88 -30.48
CA SER A 267 21.10 3.86 -31.83
C SER A 267 20.01 4.89 -32.10
N GLY A 268 19.56 5.64 -31.07
CA GLY A 268 18.44 6.57 -31.18
C GLY A 268 17.06 5.91 -31.33
N ARG A 269 16.94 4.59 -31.08
CA ARG A 269 15.67 3.83 -31.17
C ARG A 269 14.91 3.92 -29.88
N PHE A 270 13.83 4.70 -29.82
CA PHE A 270 13.06 4.97 -28.60
C PHE A 270 11.80 4.10 -28.39
N ARG A 271 11.27 3.45 -29.46
CA ARG A 271 10.00 2.68 -29.38
C ARG A 271 9.95 1.68 -28.22
N MET A 272 11.02 0.91 -28.01
CA MET A 272 11.07 -0.05 -26.92
C MET A 272 11.04 0.64 -25.55
N PHE A 273 11.69 1.80 -25.41
CA PHE A 273 11.65 2.61 -24.19
C PHE A 273 10.22 3.05 -23.88
N THR A 274 9.51 3.59 -24.88
CA THR A 274 8.11 3.99 -24.74
C THR A 274 7.24 2.84 -24.24
N VAL A 275 7.31 1.67 -24.90
CA VAL A 275 6.49 0.51 -24.52
C VAL A 275 6.81 -0.01 -23.12
N VAL A 276 8.10 -0.15 -22.80
CA VAL A 276 8.47 -0.68 -21.46
C VAL A 276 8.15 0.31 -20.36
N LEU A 277 8.37 1.61 -20.56
CA LEU A 277 7.99 2.63 -19.59
C LEU A 277 6.46 2.68 -19.41
N ALA A 278 5.71 2.60 -20.52
CA ALA A 278 4.25 2.54 -20.45
C ALA A 278 3.77 1.32 -19.66
N LEU A 279 4.32 0.12 -19.92
CA LEU A 279 4.00 -1.08 -19.15
C LEU A 279 4.34 -0.93 -17.67
N THR A 280 5.44 -0.25 -17.34
CA THR A 280 5.82 0.00 -15.94
C THR A 280 4.81 0.92 -15.25
N LEU A 281 4.40 2.01 -15.90
CA LEU A 281 3.38 2.95 -15.40
C LEU A 281 1.99 2.30 -15.31
N LEU A 282 1.61 1.49 -16.30
CA LEU A 282 0.35 0.73 -16.30
C LEU A 282 0.29 -0.29 -15.17
N SER A 283 1.39 -0.99 -14.87
CA SER A 283 1.41 -2.01 -13.83
C SER A 283 1.32 -1.43 -12.41
N ASN A 284 1.93 -0.27 -12.19
CA ASN A 284 1.83 0.51 -10.96
C ASN A 284 2.36 1.93 -11.22
N PHE A 285 1.51 2.92 -11.07
CA PHE A 285 1.87 4.31 -11.33
C PHE A 285 2.93 4.85 -10.37
N TYR A 286 2.88 4.46 -9.10
CA TYR A 286 3.73 4.98 -8.05
C TYR A 286 5.20 4.52 -8.18
N ILE A 287 5.44 3.20 -8.32
CA ILE A 287 6.79 2.70 -8.60
C ILE A 287 7.22 3.06 -10.04
N GLY A 288 6.25 3.17 -10.96
CA GLY A 288 6.50 3.69 -12.32
C GLY A 288 7.08 5.08 -12.33
N TYR A 289 6.62 5.99 -11.46
CA TYR A 289 7.21 7.30 -11.24
C TYR A 289 8.68 7.19 -10.78
N MET A 290 8.99 6.34 -9.80
CA MET A 290 10.36 6.10 -9.35
C MET A 290 11.24 5.56 -10.49
N MET A 291 10.70 4.68 -11.35
CA MET A 291 11.41 4.15 -12.51
C MET A 291 11.62 5.22 -13.59
N ALA A 292 10.75 6.21 -13.71
CA ALA A 292 10.97 7.36 -14.59
C ALA A 292 12.16 8.22 -14.11
N ILE A 293 12.26 8.49 -12.79
CA ILE A 293 13.43 9.16 -12.19
C ILE A 293 14.71 8.36 -12.46
N PHE A 294 14.69 7.05 -12.16
CA PHE A 294 15.82 6.17 -12.44
C PHE A 294 16.23 6.21 -13.92
N SER A 295 15.25 6.23 -14.83
CA SER A 295 15.50 6.27 -16.29
C SER A 295 16.30 7.50 -16.70
N VAL A 296 16.01 8.65 -16.11
CA VAL A 296 16.77 9.90 -16.37
C VAL A 296 18.22 9.75 -15.87
N LEU A 297 18.41 9.33 -14.62
CA LEU A 297 19.75 9.16 -14.02
C LEU A 297 20.57 8.13 -14.80
N TYR A 298 19.97 6.96 -15.08
CA TYR A 298 20.62 5.89 -15.82
C TYR A 298 20.98 6.29 -17.24
N TYR A 299 20.06 6.94 -17.97
CA TYR A 299 20.29 7.42 -19.33
C TYR A 299 21.46 8.40 -19.39
N LEU A 300 21.50 9.39 -18.52
CA LEU A 300 22.57 10.39 -18.46
C LEU A 300 23.93 9.71 -18.19
N CYS A 301 24.02 8.89 -17.14
CA CYS A 301 25.24 8.18 -16.78
C CYS A 301 25.70 7.23 -17.92
N TYR A 302 24.77 6.48 -18.50
CA TYR A 302 25.08 5.56 -19.60
C TYR A 302 25.53 6.32 -20.85
N TYR A 303 24.82 7.39 -21.25
CA TYR A 303 25.16 8.17 -22.43
C TYR A 303 26.59 8.75 -22.33
N PHE A 304 26.87 9.46 -21.22
CA PHE A 304 28.20 10.07 -21.02
C PHE A 304 29.32 9.04 -20.77
N SER A 305 29.00 7.84 -20.34
CA SER A 305 29.96 6.73 -20.28
C SER A 305 30.45 6.26 -21.67
N ARG A 306 29.60 6.39 -22.70
CA ARG A 306 29.80 5.87 -24.03
C ARG A 306 30.21 6.94 -25.02
N HIS A 307 29.62 8.14 -24.94
CA HIS A 307 29.78 9.21 -25.94
C HIS A 307 30.58 10.40 -25.38
N SER A 308 31.25 11.14 -26.23
CA SER A 308 32.01 12.34 -25.84
C SER A 308 31.09 13.52 -25.66
N LEU A 309 31.39 14.39 -24.67
CA LEU A 309 30.72 15.67 -24.44
C LEU A 309 30.78 16.60 -25.68
N ARG A 310 31.75 16.39 -26.57
CA ARG A 310 31.86 17.18 -27.81
C ARG A 310 30.73 16.94 -28.81
N ARG A 311 29.91 15.90 -28.63
CA ARG A 311 28.82 15.53 -29.55
C ARG A 311 27.47 15.98 -29.01
N LEU A 312 27.32 17.25 -28.59
CA LEU A 312 26.12 17.82 -28.01
C LEU A 312 24.87 17.68 -28.89
N GLY A 313 24.99 17.86 -30.22
CA GLY A 313 23.85 17.69 -31.12
C GLY A 313 23.28 16.28 -31.13
N ARG A 314 24.12 15.23 -31.03
CA ARG A 314 23.64 13.86 -30.87
C ARG A 314 23.01 13.63 -29.51
N PHE A 315 23.55 14.21 -28.44
CA PHE A 315 22.96 14.16 -27.12
C PHE A 315 21.58 14.77 -27.13
N ALA A 316 21.44 16.00 -27.61
CA ALA A 316 20.16 16.70 -27.71
C ALA A 316 19.15 15.90 -28.56
N GLY A 317 19.54 15.37 -29.71
CA GLY A 317 18.65 14.54 -30.53
C GLY A 317 18.21 13.23 -29.88
N CYS A 318 19.10 12.54 -29.14
CA CYS A 318 18.71 11.34 -28.39
C CYS A 318 17.85 11.69 -27.14
N SER A 319 18.17 12.79 -26.46
CA SER A 319 17.39 13.27 -25.29
C SER A 319 16.00 13.73 -25.69
N LEU A 320 15.85 14.41 -26.83
CA LEU A 320 14.54 14.79 -27.37
C LEU A 320 13.70 13.54 -27.72
N LYS A 321 14.32 12.49 -28.29
CA LYS A 321 13.64 11.21 -28.53
C LYS A 321 13.28 10.48 -27.23
N ALA A 322 14.12 10.58 -26.19
CA ALA A 322 13.82 10.05 -24.87
C ALA A 322 12.61 10.77 -24.24
N LEU A 323 12.61 12.11 -24.29
CA LEU A 323 11.51 12.94 -23.82
C LEU A 323 10.21 12.62 -24.55
N TRP A 324 10.26 12.59 -25.89
CA TRP A 324 9.11 12.23 -26.72
C TRP A 324 8.59 10.82 -26.41
N GLY A 325 9.51 9.84 -26.28
CA GLY A 325 9.17 8.49 -25.90
C GLY A 325 8.56 8.40 -24.50
N GLY A 326 9.01 9.23 -23.56
CA GLY A 326 8.43 9.36 -22.21
C GLY A 326 7.02 9.94 -22.24
N ILE A 327 6.81 11.03 -22.98
CA ILE A 327 5.46 11.64 -23.17
C ILE A 327 4.50 10.60 -23.76
N LEU A 328 4.90 9.90 -24.81
CA LEU A 328 4.08 8.84 -25.40
C LEU A 328 3.81 7.70 -24.42
N ALA A 329 4.75 7.36 -23.55
CA ALA A 329 4.52 6.35 -22.52
C ALA A 329 3.48 6.81 -21.50
N VAL A 330 3.53 8.06 -21.03
CA VAL A 330 2.52 8.66 -20.15
C VAL A 330 1.14 8.68 -20.83
N MET A 331 1.08 9.10 -22.11
CA MET A 331 -0.18 9.09 -22.88
C MET A 331 -0.77 7.68 -23.02
N LEU A 332 0.05 6.67 -23.30
CA LEU A 332 -0.40 5.26 -23.38
C LEU A 332 -0.86 4.72 -22.01
N SER A 333 -0.37 5.29 -20.94
CA SER A 333 -0.73 4.91 -19.57
C SER A 333 -1.84 5.77 -18.97
N ALA A 334 -2.39 6.73 -19.72
CA ALA A 334 -3.40 7.68 -19.23
C ALA A 334 -4.64 6.97 -18.66
N VAL A 335 -5.02 5.83 -19.23
CA VAL A 335 -6.14 4.99 -18.75
C VAL A 335 -5.98 4.52 -17.28
N ILE A 336 -4.77 4.51 -16.74
CA ILE A 336 -4.48 4.22 -15.32
C ILE A 336 -4.08 5.49 -14.57
N LEU A 337 -3.31 6.38 -15.22
CA LEU A 337 -2.78 7.56 -14.56
C LEU A 337 -3.84 8.61 -14.24
N LEU A 338 -4.83 8.81 -15.12
CA LEU A 338 -5.90 9.77 -14.89
C LEU A 338 -6.82 9.32 -13.73
N PRO A 339 -7.33 8.06 -13.70
CA PRO A 339 -8.07 7.57 -12.54
C PRO A 339 -7.25 7.56 -11.25
N ALA A 340 -5.96 7.24 -11.31
CA ALA A 340 -5.10 7.31 -10.13
C ALA A 340 -4.99 8.75 -9.59
N TRP A 341 -4.81 9.73 -10.48
CA TRP A 341 -4.78 11.14 -10.11
C TRP A 341 -6.12 11.63 -9.55
N TYR A 342 -7.23 11.20 -10.16
CA TYR A 342 -8.58 11.48 -9.67
C TYR A 342 -8.76 10.94 -8.23
N SER A 343 -8.42 9.67 -8.01
CA SER A 343 -8.51 9.03 -6.71
C SER A 343 -7.65 9.70 -5.63
N LEU A 344 -6.44 10.18 -5.98
CA LEU A 344 -5.59 10.93 -5.05
C LEU A 344 -6.17 12.30 -4.67
N GLY A 345 -7.11 12.82 -5.45
CA GLY A 345 -7.83 14.07 -5.17
C GLY A 345 -8.81 13.99 -4.00
N PHE A 346 -9.15 12.79 -3.50
CA PHE A 346 -10.02 12.60 -2.34
C PHE A 346 -9.32 12.85 -0.98
N GLY A 347 -8.15 13.50 -0.99
CA GLY A 347 -7.59 14.19 0.19
C GLY A 347 -6.85 13.32 1.20
N LYS A 348 -6.42 12.09 0.88
CA LYS A 348 -5.64 11.28 1.83
C LYS A 348 -4.40 12.03 2.38
N THR A 349 -3.80 12.90 1.58
CA THR A 349 -2.64 13.72 1.97
C THR A 349 -2.95 14.73 3.07
N GLU A 350 -4.23 15.04 3.33
CA GLU A 350 -4.66 15.93 4.41
C GLU A 350 -4.28 15.38 5.80
N PHE A 351 -4.18 14.07 5.94
CA PHE A 351 -3.76 13.42 7.18
C PHE A 351 -2.24 13.32 7.34
N GLN A 352 -1.44 13.85 6.41
CA GLN A 352 0.02 13.71 6.43
C GLN A 352 0.70 15.07 6.35
N THR A 353 1.42 15.44 7.39
CA THR A 353 2.38 16.54 7.35
C THR A 353 3.74 16.00 6.92
N THR A 354 4.22 16.39 5.73
CA THR A 354 5.54 15.97 5.25
C THR A 354 6.59 16.99 5.70
N ASP A 355 7.55 16.55 6.50
CA ASP A 355 8.71 17.35 6.86
C ASP A 355 9.72 17.37 5.69
N TYR A 356 9.92 18.54 5.08
CA TYR A 356 10.87 18.76 4.00
C TYR A 356 12.25 19.20 4.50
N SER A 357 12.51 19.16 5.80
CA SER A 357 13.81 19.50 6.35
C SER A 357 14.89 18.56 5.84
N PHE A 358 16.08 19.12 5.67
CA PHE A 358 17.23 18.37 5.17
C PHE A 358 17.98 17.75 6.35
N PHE A 359 17.95 16.42 6.45
CA PHE A 359 18.71 15.66 7.41
C PHE A 359 19.20 14.33 6.84
N GLN A 360 20.20 13.75 7.48
CA GLN A 360 20.71 12.42 7.19
C GLN A 360 19.81 11.37 7.83
N ARG A 361 19.40 10.35 7.06
CA ARG A 361 18.47 9.31 7.52
C ARG A 361 19.13 8.13 8.23
N PHE A 362 20.40 7.83 7.91
CA PHE A 362 21.16 6.73 8.50
C PHE A 362 22.66 6.97 8.36
N ASP A 363 23.47 6.35 9.20
CA ASP A 363 24.92 6.42 9.11
C ASP A 363 25.45 5.58 7.94
N PHE A 364 26.53 6.04 7.30
CA PHE A 364 27.06 5.35 6.12
C PHE A 364 27.51 3.91 6.42
N LEU A 365 27.91 3.60 7.64
CA LEU A 365 28.29 2.22 8.02
C LEU A 365 27.07 1.29 8.05
N ASP A 366 25.91 1.79 8.41
CA ASP A 366 24.65 1.01 8.36
C ASP A 366 24.36 0.52 6.94
N PHE A 367 24.58 1.40 5.93
CA PHE A 367 24.41 1.00 4.54
C PHE A 367 25.35 -0.16 4.15
N PHE A 368 26.60 -0.17 4.66
CA PHE A 368 27.52 -1.28 4.40
C PHE A 368 27.12 -2.56 5.13
N ALA A 369 26.54 -2.44 6.33
CA ALA A 369 25.97 -3.57 7.05
C ALA A 369 24.81 -4.22 6.27
N LYS A 370 23.97 -3.42 5.63
CA LYS A 370 22.86 -3.89 4.77
C LYS A 370 23.30 -4.58 3.46
N LEU A 371 24.59 -4.62 3.16
CA LEU A 371 25.16 -5.39 2.03
C LEU A 371 25.54 -6.83 2.42
N LEU A 372 25.31 -7.25 3.67
CA LEU A 372 25.58 -8.59 4.15
C LEU A 372 24.34 -9.51 4.07
N PRO A 373 24.50 -10.84 3.93
CA PRO A 373 23.37 -11.78 3.90
C PRO A 373 22.65 -11.81 5.25
N GLY A 374 21.33 -11.88 5.24
CA GLY A 374 20.53 -11.94 6.46
C GLY A 374 20.49 -10.66 7.27
N SER A 375 20.90 -9.51 6.72
CA SER A 375 20.89 -8.22 7.39
C SER A 375 19.48 -7.58 7.37
N TYR A 376 18.44 -8.34 7.71
CA TYR A 376 17.12 -7.81 7.92
C TYR A 376 17.07 -7.00 9.20
N ASP A 377 16.50 -5.80 9.20
CA ASP A 377 16.21 -4.98 10.37
C ASP A 377 14.71 -4.93 10.63
N THR A 378 14.00 -4.11 9.89
CA THR A 378 12.55 -4.02 9.99
C THR A 378 11.93 -3.43 8.71
N VAL A 379 10.63 -3.64 8.52
CA VAL A 379 9.82 -2.98 7.50
C VAL A 379 9.09 -1.73 8.03
N ARG A 380 9.27 -1.41 9.31
CA ARG A 380 8.68 -0.27 10.02
C ARG A 380 9.33 1.06 9.58
N PRO A 381 8.85 2.23 10.08
CA PRO A 381 9.36 3.55 9.67
C PRO A 381 10.87 3.79 9.89
N GLU A 382 11.48 3.13 10.85
CA GLU A 382 12.91 3.16 11.17
C GLU A 382 13.77 2.30 10.24
N GLY A 383 13.16 1.41 9.46
CA GLY A 383 13.87 0.43 8.64
C GLY A 383 14.84 1.03 7.63
N LEU A 384 15.96 0.35 7.42
CA LEU A 384 17.07 0.70 6.54
C LEU A 384 16.89 0.17 5.10
N PRO A 385 17.68 0.67 4.11
CA PRO A 385 17.55 0.22 2.72
C PRO A 385 17.85 -1.28 2.52
N VAL A 386 16.97 -1.99 1.82
CA VAL A 386 17.14 -3.41 1.49
C VAL A 386 17.94 -3.54 0.19
N VAL A 387 19.26 -3.79 0.28
CA VAL A 387 20.20 -3.70 -0.88
C VAL A 387 21.07 -4.95 -1.10
N TYR A 388 21.07 -5.92 -0.20
CA TYR A 388 21.87 -7.14 -0.36
C TYR A 388 21.49 -7.91 -1.64
N CYS A 389 22.52 -8.30 -2.42
CA CYS A 389 22.34 -9.07 -3.67
C CYS A 389 23.50 -10.05 -3.93
N GLY A 390 24.11 -10.60 -2.87
CA GLY A 390 25.13 -11.67 -2.91
C GLY A 390 26.56 -11.20 -2.68
N MET A 391 27.31 -11.99 -1.91
CA MET A 391 28.74 -11.73 -1.59
C MET A 391 29.63 -11.71 -2.83
N LEU A 392 29.28 -12.47 -3.89
CA LEU A 392 29.99 -12.39 -5.16
C LEU A 392 29.86 -11.01 -5.81
N ALA A 393 28.68 -10.39 -5.73
CA ALA A 393 28.45 -9.04 -6.25
C ALA A 393 29.23 -8.00 -5.43
N LEU A 394 29.26 -8.14 -4.11
CA LEU A 394 30.00 -7.28 -3.20
C LEU A 394 31.53 -7.37 -3.46
N LEU A 395 32.07 -8.58 -3.66
CA LEU A 395 33.47 -8.80 -4.03
C LEU A 395 33.82 -8.19 -5.39
N LEU A 396 32.94 -8.30 -6.37
CA LEU A 396 33.25 -7.92 -7.74
C LEU A 396 32.98 -6.44 -8.07
N LEU A 397 32.18 -5.74 -7.28
CA LEU A 397 31.92 -4.33 -7.47
C LEU A 397 33.20 -3.47 -7.37
N PRO A 398 34.05 -3.57 -6.32
CA PRO A 398 35.33 -2.84 -6.32
C PRO A 398 36.27 -3.30 -7.44
N VAL A 399 36.27 -4.59 -7.80
CA VAL A 399 37.09 -5.12 -8.90
C VAL A 399 36.76 -4.48 -10.24
N TYR A 400 35.50 -4.07 -10.48
CA TYR A 400 35.12 -3.32 -11.67
C TYR A 400 35.96 -2.05 -11.86
N PHE A 401 36.22 -1.32 -10.80
CA PHE A 401 37.01 -0.08 -10.83
C PHE A 401 38.51 -0.32 -11.08
N PHE A 402 39.00 -1.52 -10.83
CA PHE A 402 40.39 -1.92 -11.13
C PHE A 402 40.59 -2.50 -12.53
N LEU A 403 39.52 -2.73 -13.31
CA LEU A 403 39.63 -3.30 -14.67
C LEU A 403 40.42 -2.38 -15.60
N PRO A 404 41.54 -2.82 -16.19
CA PRO A 404 42.34 -1.99 -17.09
C PRO A 404 41.65 -1.73 -18.44
N ASP A 405 40.76 -2.66 -18.86
CA ASP A 405 40.04 -2.60 -20.14
C ASP A 405 38.84 -1.66 -20.15
N VAL A 406 38.47 -1.14 -18.98
CA VAL A 406 37.32 -0.23 -18.81
C VAL A 406 37.82 1.22 -18.84
N LYS A 407 37.34 2.00 -19.79
CA LYS A 407 37.69 3.42 -19.91
C LYS A 407 37.33 4.19 -18.62
N PRO A 408 38.20 5.15 -18.17
CA PRO A 408 37.94 5.94 -16.93
C PRO A 408 36.55 6.58 -16.91
N ARG A 409 36.08 7.13 -18.03
CA ARG A 409 34.73 7.68 -18.16
C ARG A 409 33.62 6.74 -17.71
N ARG A 410 33.74 5.44 -18.04
CA ARG A 410 32.72 4.44 -17.63
C ARG A 410 32.75 4.17 -16.14
N LYS A 411 33.97 4.15 -15.58
CA LYS A 411 34.16 4.00 -14.13
C LYS A 411 33.57 5.17 -13.38
N ILE A 412 33.88 6.41 -13.83
CA ILE A 412 33.35 7.64 -13.24
C ILE A 412 31.82 7.66 -13.32
N ALA A 413 31.22 7.41 -14.49
CA ALA A 413 29.78 7.40 -14.65
C ALA A 413 29.11 6.32 -13.80
N ALA A 414 29.72 5.15 -13.64
CA ALA A 414 29.21 4.10 -12.75
C ALA A 414 29.31 4.51 -11.28
N GLY A 415 30.43 5.12 -10.86
CA GLY A 415 30.62 5.63 -9.51
C GLY A 415 29.63 6.75 -9.19
N VAL A 416 29.43 7.69 -10.10
CA VAL A 416 28.43 8.78 -9.94
C VAL A 416 27.02 8.20 -9.77
N LEU A 417 26.64 7.23 -10.59
CA LEU A 417 25.30 6.63 -10.47
C LEU A 417 25.11 5.91 -9.12
N LEU A 418 26.10 5.14 -8.67
CA LEU A 418 26.04 4.49 -7.35
C LEU A 418 25.96 5.51 -6.22
N VAL A 419 26.79 6.56 -6.24
CA VAL A 419 26.77 7.62 -5.22
C VAL A 419 25.43 8.36 -5.23
N LEU A 420 24.89 8.71 -6.40
CA LEU A 420 23.58 9.36 -6.48
C LEU A 420 22.48 8.49 -5.88
N LEU A 421 22.49 7.17 -6.11
CA LEU A 421 21.48 6.25 -5.54
C LEU A 421 21.65 6.12 -4.03
N ILE A 422 22.88 6.02 -3.49
CA ILE A 422 23.12 5.97 -2.04
C ILE A 422 22.70 7.28 -1.39
N MET A 423 23.12 8.42 -1.96
CA MET A 423 22.74 9.73 -1.44
C MET A 423 21.23 9.97 -1.49
N SER A 424 20.56 9.47 -2.55
CA SER A 424 19.08 9.54 -2.61
C SER A 424 18.40 8.82 -1.46
N MET A 425 18.95 7.69 -1.00
CA MET A 425 18.41 6.96 0.16
C MET A 425 18.77 7.63 1.48
N ASN A 426 19.92 8.27 1.58
CA ASN A 426 20.40 8.84 2.84
C ASN A 426 19.90 10.28 3.11
N MET A 427 19.59 11.04 2.07
CA MET A 427 19.12 12.43 2.21
C MET A 427 17.59 12.47 2.26
N SER A 428 17.01 13.01 3.36
CA SER A 428 15.56 13.08 3.59
C SER A 428 14.79 13.68 2.42
N THR A 429 15.21 14.86 1.93
CA THR A 429 14.55 15.55 0.80
C THR A 429 14.64 14.78 -0.51
N ALA A 430 15.77 14.09 -0.76
CA ALA A 430 15.93 13.29 -1.97
C ALA A 430 15.06 12.04 -1.91
N ASP A 431 14.97 11.38 -0.76
CA ASP A 431 14.11 10.21 -0.56
C ASP A 431 12.62 10.58 -0.74
N ILE A 432 12.18 11.70 -0.15
CA ILE A 432 10.82 12.24 -0.32
C ILE A 432 10.53 12.53 -1.80
N PHE A 433 11.48 13.08 -2.55
CA PHE A 433 11.31 13.30 -4.00
C PHE A 433 11.07 11.98 -4.76
N TRP A 434 11.77 10.89 -4.43
CA TRP A 434 11.48 9.57 -5.03
C TRP A 434 10.09 9.06 -4.68
N HIS A 435 9.56 9.45 -3.53
CA HIS A 435 8.24 9.02 -3.05
C HIS A 435 7.10 9.97 -3.46
N GLY A 436 7.29 10.82 -4.48
CA GLY A 436 6.25 11.72 -4.98
C GLY A 436 5.91 12.85 -4.02
N MET A 437 6.91 13.39 -3.32
CA MET A 437 6.81 14.48 -2.34
C MET A 437 6.03 14.12 -1.05
N SER A 438 5.86 12.81 -0.78
CA SER A 438 5.20 12.31 0.43
C SER A 438 6.11 11.33 1.17
N LYS A 439 6.18 11.41 2.51
CA LYS A 439 6.94 10.47 3.32
C LYS A 439 6.18 9.13 3.41
N PRO A 440 6.80 7.98 3.10
CA PRO A 440 6.18 6.69 3.35
C PRO A 440 6.07 6.45 4.86
N ASN A 441 4.94 5.91 5.32
CA ASN A 441 4.76 5.57 6.73
C ASN A 441 5.57 4.32 7.12
N TRP A 442 5.54 3.30 6.26
CA TRP A 442 6.24 2.02 6.41
C TRP A 442 6.91 1.66 5.09
N LEU A 443 7.80 0.63 5.08
CA LEU A 443 8.42 0.10 3.88
C LEU A 443 9.21 1.17 3.12
N ASN A 444 10.20 1.74 3.77
CA ASN A 444 11.05 2.80 3.24
C ASN A 444 11.85 2.34 2.00
N TYR A 445 12.43 3.31 1.27
CA TYR A 445 13.37 3.06 0.15
C TYR A 445 12.86 2.08 -0.89
N ARG A 446 11.60 2.22 -1.31
CA ARG A 446 10.89 1.32 -2.25
C ARG A 446 11.59 1.14 -3.59
N TYR A 447 12.54 2.03 -3.92
CA TYR A 447 13.36 2.02 -5.13
C TYR A 447 14.77 1.39 -4.94
N SER A 448 15.10 0.85 -3.76
CA SER A 448 16.45 0.34 -3.44
C SER A 448 16.91 -0.81 -4.35
N PHE A 449 16.00 -1.58 -4.95
CA PHE A 449 16.32 -2.60 -5.96
C PHE A 449 17.02 -2.03 -7.20
N ALA A 450 16.89 -0.72 -7.48
CA ALA A 450 17.62 -0.06 -8.55
C ALA A 450 19.13 0.01 -8.27
N PHE A 451 19.51 0.19 -6.99
CA PHE A 451 20.92 0.09 -6.57
C PHE A 451 21.45 -1.34 -6.76
N SER A 452 20.72 -2.36 -6.29
CA SER A 452 21.09 -3.77 -6.45
C SER A 452 21.22 -4.15 -7.94
N PHE A 453 20.34 -3.64 -8.80
CA PHE A 453 20.44 -3.81 -10.26
C PHE A 453 21.76 -3.25 -10.81
N VAL A 454 22.10 -1.99 -10.50
CA VAL A 454 23.34 -1.35 -10.98
C VAL A 454 24.55 -2.10 -10.45
N MET A 455 24.59 -2.45 -9.16
CA MET A 455 25.66 -3.21 -8.53
C MET A 455 25.89 -4.54 -9.25
N LEU A 456 24.84 -5.30 -9.53
CA LEU A 456 24.92 -6.59 -10.23
C LEU A 456 25.37 -6.46 -11.69
N VAL A 457 24.96 -5.39 -12.38
CA VAL A 457 25.40 -5.12 -13.75
C VAL A 457 26.93 -4.85 -13.80
N LEU A 458 27.44 -4.09 -12.83
CA LEU A 458 28.87 -3.81 -12.71
C LEU A 458 29.66 -5.06 -12.26
N ALA A 459 29.14 -5.80 -11.30
CA ALA A 459 29.71 -7.06 -10.85
C ALA A 459 29.78 -8.10 -11.99
N TRP A 460 28.70 -8.22 -12.79
CA TRP A 460 28.72 -9.08 -13.99
C TRP A 460 29.75 -8.65 -15.02
N GLU A 461 29.91 -7.35 -15.24
CA GLU A 461 30.94 -6.83 -16.14
C GLU A 461 32.35 -7.15 -15.61
N ALA A 462 32.58 -7.05 -14.29
CA ALA A 462 33.83 -7.44 -13.65
C ALA A 462 34.06 -8.94 -13.73
N PHE A 463 33.06 -9.77 -13.42
CA PHE A 463 33.14 -11.22 -13.51
C PHE A 463 33.54 -11.68 -14.92
N ARG A 464 32.90 -11.12 -15.92
CA ARG A 464 33.17 -11.43 -17.33
C ARG A 464 34.60 -11.09 -17.76
N ARG A 465 35.17 -10.03 -17.19
CA ARG A 465 36.52 -9.53 -17.49
C ARG A 465 37.55 -9.93 -16.45
N SER A 466 37.21 -10.77 -15.51
CA SER A 466 38.09 -11.14 -14.41
C SER A 466 39.39 -11.82 -14.84
N ALA A 467 39.45 -12.33 -16.12
CA ALA A 467 40.69 -12.82 -16.69
C ALA A 467 41.81 -11.76 -16.82
N THR A 468 41.45 -10.47 -16.95
CA THR A 468 42.38 -9.36 -17.07
C THR A 468 42.92 -8.84 -15.75
N VAL A 469 42.33 -9.23 -14.63
CA VAL A 469 42.72 -8.85 -13.28
C VAL A 469 43.57 -9.96 -12.64
N ARG A 470 44.63 -9.63 -11.92
CA ARG A 470 45.44 -10.62 -11.21
C ARG A 470 44.65 -11.17 -10.01
N TYR A 471 44.83 -12.48 -9.71
CA TYR A 471 44.14 -13.08 -8.53
C TYR A 471 44.47 -12.34 -7.24
N ARG A 472 45.72 -11.87 -7.07
CA ARG A 472 46.13 -11.09 -5.88
C ARG A 472 45.28 -9.83 -5.66
N GLN A 473 44.83 -9.18 -6.76
CA GLN A 473 43.93 -7.99 -6.63
C GLN A 473 42.54 -8.37 -6.16
N ILE A 474 42.02 -9.52 -6.61
CA ILE A 474 40.74 -10.05 -6.11
C ILE A 474 40.87 -10.43 -4.63
N LEU A 475 42.01 -11.04 -4.26
CA LEU A 475 42.31 -11.40 -2.86
C LEU A 475 42.44 -10.15 -1.97
N SER A 476 43.10 -9.07 -2.46
CA SER A 476 43.17 -7.80 -1.70
C SER A 476 41.79 -7.17 -1.44
N VAL A 477 40.88 -7.23 -2.43
CA VAL A 477 39.50 -6.80 -2.24
C VAL A 477 38.79 -7.71 -1.23
N GLY A 478 38.95 -9.03 -1.33
CA GLY A 478 38.40 -9.97 -0.36
C GLY A 478 38.92 -9.70 1.06
N PHE A 479 40.22 -9.44 1.23
CA PHE A 479 40.77 -9.05 2.53
C PHE A 479 40.19 -7.73 3.07
N ALA A 480 40.04 -6.72 2.22
CA ALA A 480 39.39 -5.47 2.62
C ALA A 480 37.93 -5.68 3.06
N LEU A 481 37.21 -6.61 2.40
CA LEU A 481 35.85 -6.97 2.83
C LEU A 481 35.85 -7.71 4.17
N VAL A 482 36.82 -8.62 4.41
CA VAL A 482 36.98 -9.25 5.75
C VAL A 482 37.20 -8.19 6.81
N CYS A 483 38.11 -7.22 6.58
CA CYS A 483 38.32 -6.12 7.52
C CYS A 483 37.03 -5.30 7.74
N MET A 484 36.28 -5.01 6.70
CA MET A 484 35.00 -4.31 6.80
C MET A 484 33.99 -5.12 7.65
N ILE A 485 33.83 -6.41 7.41
CA ILE A 485 32.91 -7.28 8.17
C ILE A 485 33.32 -7.30 9.65
N VAL A 486 34.62 -7.42 9.96
CA VAL A 486 35.12 -7.39 11.36
C VAL A 486 34.85 -6.03 12.03
N VAL A 487 34.98 -4.92 11.28
CA VAL A 487 34.64 -3.59 11.80
C VAL A 487 33.14 -3.49 12.06
N LEU A 488 32.29 -3.94 11.13
CA LEU A 488 30.84 -3.93 11.31
C LEU A 488 30.40 -4.77 12.52
N GLN A 489 31.04 -5.92 12.76
CA GLN A 489 30.77 -6.75 13.96
C GLN A 489 30.99 -5.96 15.26
N LYS A 490 32.00 -5.07 15.31
CA LYS A 490 32.32 -4.26 16.51
C LYS A 490 31.21 -3.28 16.89
N PHE A 491 30.36 -2.87 15.94
CA PHE A 491 29.25 -1.95 16.21
C PHE A 491 28.03 -2.63 16.82
N ASP A 492 28.02 -3.97 16.89
CA ASP A 492 27.00 -4.78 17.56
C ASP A 492 25.55 -4.43 17.13
N TYR A 493 25.35 -4.35 15.83
CA TYR A 493 24.02 -4.09 15.27
C TYR A 493 23.09 -5.26 15.58
N GLU A 494 21.93 -5.00 16.17
CA GLU A 494 20.92 -6.02 16.52
C GLU A 494 20.52 -6.91 15.33
N TYR A 495 20.48 -6.35 14.12
CA TYR A 495 20.13 -7.06 12.88
C TYR A 495 21.32 -7.79 12.21
N LEU A 496 22.51 -7.78 12.80
CA LEU A 496 23.68 -8.53 12.32
C LEU A 496 24.01 -9.67 13.27
N SER A 497 23.28 -10.78 13.12
CA SER A 497 23.59 -12.01 13.85
C SER A 497 25.00 -12.50 13.53
N ASP A 498 25.82 -12.76 14.58
CA ASP A 498 27.18 -13.28 14.44
C ASP A 498 27.24 -14.58 13.63
N TYR A 499 26.29 -15.49 13.87
CA TYR A 499 26.29 -16.78 13.19
C TYR A 499 25.85 -16.65 11.74
N PHE A 500 24.75 -15.95 11.49
CA PHE A 500 24.17 -15.91 10.16
C PHE A 500 24.80 -14.85 9.29
N CYS A 501 24.86 -13.61 9.77
CA CYS A 501 25.33 -12.49 8.96
C CYS A 501 26.86 -12.49 8.88
N ILE A 502 27.56 -12.63 9.98
CA ILE A 502 29.02 -12.49 10.04
C ILE A 502 29.72 -13.76 9.56
N TRP A 503 29.49 -14.92 10.22
CA TRP A 503 30.21 -16.15 9.89
C TRP A 503 29.84 -16.73 8.52
N ILE A 504 28.57 -16.64 8.09
CA ILE A 504 28.16 -17.05 6.74
C ILE A 504 28.76 -16.11 5.69
N SER A 505 28.84 -14.81 5.96
CA SER A 505 29.51 -13.85 5.06
C SER A 505 30.97 -14.20 4.86
N LEU A 506 31.71 -14.46 5.95
CA LEU A 506 33.10 -14.83 5.89
C LEU A 506 33.29 -16.19 5.21
N GLY A 507 32.46 -17.19 5.52
CA GLY A 507 32.47 -18.51 4.90
C GLY A 507 32.16 -18.45 3.39
N ALA A 508 31.10 -17.76 3.00
CA ALA A 508 30.75 -17.57 1.59
C ALA A 508 31.86 -16.85 0.83
N LEU A 509 32.41 -15.77 1.39
CA LEU A 509 33.52 -15.04 0.80
C LEU A 509 34.76 -15.93 0.62
N GLY A 510 35.12 -16.72 1.65
CA GLY A 510 36.22 -17.67 1.58
C GLY A 510 36.01 -18.73 0.48
N LEU A 511 34.85 -19.35 0.41
CA LEU A 511 34.49 -20.33 -0.62
C LEU A 511 34.45 -19.71 -2.03
N ILE A 512 33.96 -18.49 -2.18
CA ILE A 512 33.98 -17.74 -3.45
C ILE A 512 35.42 -17.50 -3.88
N LEU A 513 36.29 -17.01 -2.99
CA LEU A 513 37.73 -16.78 -3.29
C LEU A 513 38.44 -18.08 -3.65
N ALA A 514 38.21 -19.17 -2.92
CA ALA A 514 38.79 -20.50 -3.21
C ALA A 514 38.30 -21.01 -4.58
N SER A 515 37.00 -20.92 -4.87
CA SER A 515 36.42 -21.31 -6.16
C SER A 515 37.02 -20.49 -7.31
N TYR A 516 37.20 -19.19 -7.08
CA TYR A 516 37.84 -18.29 -8.05
C TYR A 516 39.30 -18.64 -8.29
N TYR A 517 40.06 -19.07 -7.27
CA TYR A 517 41.43 -19.56 -7.40
C TYR A 517 41.51 -20.75 -8.34
N PHE A 518 40.64 -21.77 -8.16
CA PHE A 518 40.60 -22.95 -9.04
C PHE A 518 40.21 -22.57 -10.47
N VAL A 519 39.23 -21.70 -10.67
CA VAL A 519 38.83 -21.21 -11.98
C VAL A 519 39.98 -20.52 -12.71
N LYS A 520 40.81 -19.77 -11.98
CA LYS A 520 41.83 -18.90 -12.58
C LYS A 520 43.18 -19.58 -12.76
N ASN A 521 43.65 -20.33 -11.78
CA ASN A 521 45.01 -20.79 -11.68
C ASN A 521 45.18 -22.29 -11.98
N ARG A 522 44.15 -23.10 -12.01
CA ARG A 522 44.22 -24.55 -12.20
C ARG A 522 43.40 -25.02 -13.38
N ALA A 523 44.06 -25.25 -14.52
CA ALA A 523 43.35 -25.63 -15.77
C ALA A 523 42.53 -26.93 -15.62
N ALA A 524 43.06 -27.95 -14.91
CA ALA A 524 42.36 -29.20 -14.69
C ALA A 524 41.14 -29.07 -13.76
N ALA A 525 41.18 -28.18 -12.78
CA ALA A 525 40.11 -27.98 -11.81
C ALA A 525 39.10 -26.88 -12.17
N LYS A 526 39.21 -26.28 -13.33
CA LYS A 526 38.29 -25.16 -13.74
C LYS A 526 36.81 -25.52 -13.71
N ARG A 527 36.45 -26.74 -14.14
CA ARG A 527 35.03 -27.18 -14.11
C ARG A 527 34.55 -27.31 -12.68
N ALA A 528 35.33 -27.91 -11.82
CA ALA A 528 35.02 -28.04 -10.40
C ALA A 528 34.89 -26.66 -9.74
N GLY A 529 35.78 -25.71 -10.03
CA GLY A 529 35.69 -24.35 -9.53
C GLY A 529 34.42 -23.59 -9.98
N VAL A 530 33.98 -23.79 -11.23
CA VAL A 530 32.71 -23.19 -11.71
C VAL A 530 31.50 -23.81 -11.04
N ILE A 531 31.48 -25.13 -10.88
CA ILE A 531 30.40 -25.85 -10.20
C ILE A 531 30.36 -25.40 -8.74
N SER A 532 31.49 -25.40 -8.04
CA SER A 532 31.63 -24.95 -6.65
C SER A 532 31.09 -23.50 -6.50
N LEU A 533 31.51 -22.57 -7.35
CA LEU A 533 31.02 -21.20 -7.31
C LEU A 533 29.49 -21.11 -7.50
N SER A 534 28.93 -21.91 -8.42
CA SER A 534 27.49 -21.93 -8.67
C SER A 534 26.72 -22.50 -7.48
N VAL A 535 27.24 -23.56 -6.85
CA VAL A 535 26.65 -24.15 -5.65
C VAL A 535 26.71 -23.17 -4.48
N VAL A 536 27.85 -22.52 -4.25
CA VAL A 536 27.98 -21.50 -3.19
C VAL A 536 26.96 -20.38 -3.36
N ILE A 537 26.79 -19.86 -4.58
CA ILE A 537 25.80 -18.80 -4.87
C ILE A 537 24.36 -19.28 -4.56
N VAL A 538 24.01 -20.51 -4.95
CA VAL A 538 22.65 -21.02 -4.71
C VAL A 538 22.42 -21.22 -3.21
N LEU A 539 23.37 -21.80 -2.50
CA LEU A 539 23.29 -22.02 -1.05
C LEU A 539 23.27 -20.70 -0.28
N GLU A 540 24.09 -19.74 -0.66
CA GLU A 540 24.12 -18.39 -0.08
C GLU A 540 22.76 -17.69 -0.21
N MET A 541 22.21 -17.65 -1.42
CA MET A 541 20.92 -16.99 -1.66
C MET A 541 19.75 -17.73 -1.01
N PHE A 542 19.83 -19.06 -0.91
CA PHE A 542 18.86 -19.86 -0.20
C PHE A 542 18.91 -19.56 1.30
N ALA A 543 20.09 -19.58 1.90
CA ALA A 543 20.29 -19.30 3.32
C ALA A 543 19.86 -17.86 3.69
N ALA A 544 20.31 -16.88 2.90
CA ALA A 544 19.90 -15.48 3.10
C ALA A 544 18.38 -15.29 2.95
N GLY A 545 17.75 -16.00 2.01
CA GLY A 545 16.30 -15.97 1.84
C GLY A 545 15.54 -16.58 3.00
N LEU A 546 16.04 -17.70 3.55
CA LEU A 546 15.46 -18.33 4.76
C LEU A 546 15.55 -17.39 5.96
N CYS A 547 16.75 -16.79 6.20
CA CYS A 547 16.97 -15.86 7.28
C CYS A 547 16.03 -14.64 7.16
N ASN A 548 16.04 -13.96 6.02
CA ASN A 548 15.20 -12.78 5.79
C ASN A 548 13.71 -13.08 5.98
N LEU A 549 13.20 -14.26 5.57
CA LEU A 549 11.80 -14.60 5.81
C LEU A 549 11.53 -14.98 7.28
N SER A 550 12.51 -15.56 7.98
CA SER A 550 12.39 -15.85 9.41
C SER A 550 12.30 -14.56 10.20
N ASP A 551 13.26 -13.66 9.97
CA ASP A 551 13.31 -12.36 10.67
C ASP A 551 12.09 -11.49 10.34
N LEU A 552 11.60 -11.55 9.10
CA LEU A 552 10.36 -10.90 8.70
C LEU A 552 9.13 -11.49 9.41
N ASP A 553 9.10 -12.82 9.62
CA ASP A 553 8.03 -13.48 10.39
C ASP A 553 8.06 -13.10 11.86
N ASP A 554 9.26 -12.95 12.43
CA ASP A 554 9.43 -12.53 13.83
C ASP A 554 9.03 -11.05 14.03
N ASP A 555 9.28 -10.17 13.05
CA ASP A 555 8.90 -8.75 13.09
C ASP A 555 7.38 -8.53 12.89
N VAL A 556 6.78 -9.16 11.87
CA VAL A 556 5.41 -8.78 11.43
C VAL A 556 4.47 -9.97 11.16
N ARG A 557 4.86 -11.16 11.48
CA ARG A 557 4.16 -12.44 11.50
C ARG A 557 3.36 -12.80 10.23
N PHE A 558 3.62 -14.00 9.70
CA PHE A 558 2.80 -14.58 8.62
C PHE A 558 1.47 -15.12 9.14
N GLY A 559 0.40 -14.82 8.42
CA GLY A 559 -0.92 -15.35 8.68
C GLY A 559 -1.03 -16.85 8.36
N LYS A 560 -1.86 -17.56 9.11
CA LYS A 560 -2.20 -18.97 8.82
C LYS A 560 -3.30 -19.02 7.75
N ARG A 561 -3.23 -20.03 6.87
CA ARG A 561 -4.23 -20.25 5.82
C ARG A 561 -5.63 -20.47 6.39
N ASP A 562 -5.75 -21.36 7.38
CA ASP A 562 -7.05 -21.70 7.95
C ASP A 562 -7.73 -20.51 8.62
N ALA A 563 -6.95 -19.60 9.24
CA ALA A 563 -7.48 -18.37 9.81
C ALA A 563 -8.17 -17.47 8.75
N TYR A 564 -7.72 -17.50 7.48
CA TYR A 564 -8.39 -16.81 6.39
C TYR A 564 -9.59 -17.61 5.85
N VAL A 565 -9.36 -18.88 5.51
CA VAL A 565 -10.36 -19.71 4.80
C VAL A 565 -11.56 -20.04 5.69
N SER A 566 -11.34 -20.39 6.96
CA SER A 566 -12.42 -20.70 7.91
C SER A 566 -13.28 -19.47 8.20
N PHE A 567 -12.63 -18.32 8.49
CA PHE A 567 -13.35 -17.07 8.71
C PHE A 567 -14.21 -16.69 7.50
N MET A 568 -13.62 -16.67 6.29
CA MET A 568 -14.37 -16.35 5.08
C MET A 568 -15.53 -17.31 4.82
N ARG A 569 -15.38 -18.60 5.15
CA ARG A 569 -16.45 -19.60 4.98
C ARG A 569 -17.58 -19.37 5.97
N ARG A 570 -17.24 -19.15 7.25
CA ARG A 570 -18.24 -18.92 8.31
C ARG A 570 -19.10 -17.69 8.00
N VAL A 571 -18.47 -16.55 7.77
CA VAL A 571 -19.21 -15.31 7.53
C VAL A 571 -19.96 -15.36 6.21
N ARG A 572 -19.39 -15.97 5.15
CA ARG A 572 -20.07 -16.09 3.85
C ARG A 572 -21.35 -16.92 3.94
N ALA A 573 -21.42 -17.93 4.80
CA ALA A 573 -22.63 -18.70 4.98
C ALA A 573 -23.83 -17.83 5.42
N VAL A 574 -23.57 -16.78 6.21
CA VAL A 574 -24.59 -15.81 6.64
C VAL A 574 -24.86 -14.77 5.55
N THR A 575 -23.79 -14.19 4.97
CA THR A 575 -23.95 -13.11 3.97
C THR A 575 -24.61 -13.63 2.68
N ASP A 576 -24.31 -14.85 2.25
CA ASP A 576 -24.98 -15.47 1.08
C ASP A 576 -26.48 -15.67 1.39
N GLN A 577 -26.83 -16.14 2.59
CA GLN A 577 -28.22 -16.31 3.00
C GLN A 577 -28.98 -14.98 3.06
N ILE A 578 -28.37 -13.90 3.56
CA ILE A 578 -28.96 -12.57 3.54
C ILE A 578 -29.18 -12.09 2.11
N ASN A 579 -28.14 -12.16 1.26
CA ASN A 579 -28.20 -11.67 -0.12
C ASN A 579 -29.15 -12.48 -1.01
N GLU A 580 -29.41 -13.77 -0.71
CA GLU A 580 -30.37 -14.60 -1.42
C GLU A 580 -31.83 -14.26 -1.05
N ASN A 581 -32.08 -13.80 0.17
CA ASN A 581 -33.42 -13.50 0.69
C ASN A 581 -33.80 -12.02 0.56
N ASP A 582 -32.82 -11.11 0.60
CA ASP A 582 -33.04 -9.67 0.48
C ASP A 582 -32.27 -9.10 -0.73
N GLY A 583 -33.01 -8.81 -1.80
CA GLY A 583 -32.50 -8.21 -3.03
C GLY A 583 -32.47 -6.67 -3.02
N SER A 584 -32.80 -6.00 -1.92
CA SER A 584 -32.78 -4.56 -1.81
C SER A 584 -31.35 -3.98 -1.72
N LEU A 585 -31.20 -2.68 -1.92
CA LEU A 585 -29.91 -2.00 -1.72
C LEU A 585 -29.80 -1.55 -0.27
N PHE A 586 -29.04 -2.30 0.55
CA PHE A 586 -28.80 -2.03 1.95
C PHE A 586 -27.31 -2.14 2.31
N ARG A 587 -26.95 -1.70 3.52
CA ARG A 587 -25.64 -2.00 4.13
C ARG A 587 -25.76 -3.08 5.18
N MET A 588 -24.68 -3.84 5.33
CA MET A 588 -24.48 -4.80 6.39
C MET A 588 -23.09 -4.68 6.99
N GLU A 589 -22.97 -4.91 8.29
CA GLU A 589 -21.72 -4.91 9.02
C GLU A 589 -21.58 -6.13 9.93
N LYS A 590 -20.48 -6.23 10.63
CA LYS A 590 -20.20 -7.31 11.56
C LYS A 590 -19.32 -6.80 12.70
N THR A 591 -19.61 -7.24 13.91
CA THR A 591 -18.81 -6.94 15.11
C THR A 591 -17.50 -7.73 15.12
N LEU A 592 -17.55 -9.00 14.66
CA LEU A 592 -16.38 -9.85 14.49
C LEU A 592 -15.58 -9.46 13.23
N ARG A 593 -14.29 -9.47 13.32
CA ARG A 593 -13.43 -9.17 12.16
C ARG A 593 -12.12 -9.95 12.17
N ARG A 594 -11.69 -10.38 11.00
CA ARG A 594 -10.34 -10.86 10.79
C ARG A 594 -9.43 -9.69 10.40
N LYS A 595 -9.87 -8.87 9.45
CA LYS A 595 -9.22 -7.63 9.02
C LYS A 595 -10.28 -6.64 8.53
N VAL A 596 -9.91 -5.38 8.46
CA VAL A 596 -10.84 -4.29 8.11
C VAL A 596 -11.43 -4.41 6.70
N ASN A 597 -10.72 -5.04 5.78
CA ASN A 597 -11.15 -5.21 4.38
C ASN A 597 -11.95 -6.50 4.10
N ASP A 598 -12.35 -7.21 5.13
CA ASP A 598 -13.18 -8.42 4.96
C ASP A 598 -14.40 -8.21 4.05
N PRO A 599 -15.12 -7.06 4.11
CA PRO A 599 -16.29 -6.79 3.27
C PRO A 599 -16.05 -6.99 1.78
N LEU A 600 -14.89 -6.59 1.24
CA LEU A 600 -14.54 -6.76 -0.18
C LEU A 600 -14.51 -8.21 -0.64
N ALA A 601 -14.09 -9.14 0.23
CA ALA A 601 -14.06 -10.57 -0.11
C ALA A 601 -15.40 -11.28 0.16
N LEU A 602 -16.26 -10.66 0.98
CA LEU A 602 -17.54 -11.20 1.43
C LEU A 602 -18.74 -10.65 0.67
N ASP A 603 -18.52 -9.72 -0.29
CA ASP A 603 -19.58 -9.03 -1.03
C ASP A 603 -20.52 -8.21 -0.12
N MET A 604 -19.97 -7.68 0.97
CA MET A 604 -20.71 -6.86 1.94
C MET A 604 -20.58 -5.39 1.58
N LYS A 605 -21.70 -4.67 1.60
CA LYS A 605 -21.74 -3.20 1.53
C LYS A 605 -21.77 -2.70 2.97
N GLY A 606 -20.79 -1.92 3.41
CA GLY A 606 -20.69 -1.48 4.81
C GLY A 606 -19.84 -0.21 4.95
N ILE A 607 -19.35 0.06 6.16
CA ILE A 607 -18.49 1.21 6.45
C ILE A 607 -17.02 0.81 6.65
N SER A 608 -16.76 -0.48 6.86
CA SER A 608 -15.40 -0.99 7.17
C SER A 608 -14.53 -1.05 5.92
N HIS A 609 -13.41 -0.31 5.90
CA HIS A 609 -12.47 -0.31 4.78
C HIS A 609 -11.10 0.27 5.17
N SER A 610 -10.03 -0.20 4.49
CA SER A 610 -8.67 0.34 4.62
C SER A 610 -7.94 0.32 3.29
N THR A 611 -7.41 1.47 2.87
CA THR A 611 -6.62 1.57 1.63
C THR A 611 -5.74 2.81 1.60
N SER A 612 -4.74 2.82 0.71
CA SER A 612 -3.91 4.01 0.43
C SER A 612 -4.63 5.09 -0.39
N THR A 613 -5.85 4.84 -0.88
CA THR A 613 -6.65 5.78 -1.70
C THR A 613 -8.00 6.09 -1.05
N LEU A 614 -8.05 6.15 0.28
CA LEU A 614 -9.27 6.39 1.03
C LEU A 614 -9.78 7.84 0.87
N ASN A 615 -11.11 8.04 0.92
CA ASN A 615 -11.73 9.36 0.91
C ASN A 615 -11.64 9.99 2.32
N ALA A 616 -10.92 11.09 2.45
CA ALA A 616 -10.69 11.79 3.71
C ALA A 616 -11.98 12.34 4.33
N ALA A 617 -12.88 12.87 3.50
CA ALA A 617 -14.14 13.43 3.96
C ALA A 617 -15.05 12.35 4.59
N VAL A 618 -15.11 11.16 3.99
CA VAL A 618 -15.86 10.02 4.55
C VAL A 618 -15.26 9.55 5.88
N ILE A 619 -13.93 9.51 5.99
CA ILE A 619 -13.25 9.17 7.25
C ILE A 619 -13.64 10.15 8.36
N LYS A 620 -13.63 11.45 8.05
CA LYS A 620 -13.99 12.51 8.98
C LYS A 620 -15.46 12.42 9.40
N LEU A 621 -16.37 12.22 8.44
CA LEU A 621 -17.78 12.01 8.71
C LEU A 621 -18.03 10.86 9.68
N LEU A 622 -17.51 9.66 9.38
CA LEU A 622 -17.69 8.48 10.23
C LEU A 622 -17.12 8.70 11.62
N GLN A 623 -15.98 9.39 11.76
CA GLN A 623 -15.43 9.77 13.05
C GLN A 623 -16.35 10.74 13.81
N GLN A 624 -16.91 11.72 13.12
CA GLN A 624 -17.84 12.72 13.70
C GLN A 624 -19.16 12.08 14.12
N MET A 625 -19.61 11.02 13.43
CA MET A 625 -20.80 10.23 13.81
C MET A 625 -20.52 9.21 14.94
N GLY A 626 -19.27 9.11 15.42
CA GLY A 626 -18.90 8.26 16.54
C GLY A 626 -18.34 6.88 16.19
N TYR A 627 -18.16 6.56 14.90
CA TYR A 627 -17.53 5.30 14.49
C TYR A 627 -16.00 5.40 14.56
N SER A 628 -15.36 4.26 14.81
CA SER A 628 -13.89 4.16 14.81
C SER A 628 -13.32 4.36 13.41
N SER A 629 -12.63 5.48 13.19
CA SER A 629 -12.14 5.90 11.89
C SER A 629 -10.86 6.73 12.02
N ARG A 630 -9.88 6.51 11.12
CA ARG A 630 -8.60 7.25 11.08
C ARG A 630 -8.09 7.38 9.64
N SER A 631 -6.99 8.09 9.47
CA SER A 631 -6.37 8.51 8.20
C SER A 631 -6.30 7.46 7.07
N HIS A 632 -6.35 6.18 7.36
CA HIS A 632 -6.22 5.12 6.35
C HIS A 632 -7.22 3.96 6.52
N TRP A 633 -8.15 4.06 7.45
CA TRP A 633 -9.18 3.05 7.65
C TRP A 633 -10.44 3.62 8.34
N SER A 634 -11.58 2.97 8.12
CA SER A 634 -12.81 3.05 8.89
C SER A 634 -13.22 1.64 9.32
N LYS A 635 -13.85 1.51 10.49
CA LYS A 635 -14.25 0.22 11.05
C LYS A 635 -15.64 0.34 11.66
N TYR A 636 -16.42 -0.71 11.52
CA TYR A 636 -17.65 -0.85 12.30
C TYR A 636 -17.28 -1.18 13.76
N MET A 637 -17.18 -0.13 14.55
CA MET A 637 -16.96 -0.10 15.98
C MET A 637 -17.46 1.27 16.46
N GLY A 638 -18.23 1.33 17.51
CA GLY A 638 -18.98 2.52 17.90
C GLY A 638 -20.32 2.63 17.18
N GLY A 639 -20.86 1.50 16.72
CA GLY A 639 -22.22 1.40 16.20
C GLY A 639 -23.23 1.87 17.23
N ASN A 640 -24.25 2.53 16.78
CA ASN A 640 -25.36 3.00 17.62
C ASN A 640 -26.64 3.04 16.79
N PRO A 641 -27.82 2.86 17.41
CA PRO A 641 -29.08 2.72 16.68
C PRO A 641 -29.39 3.86 15.74
N VAL A 642 -29.08 5.11 16.11
CA VAL A 642 -29.34 6.30 15.27
C VAL A 642 -28.41 6.33 14.06
N GLY A 643 -27.09 6.20 14.27
CA GLY A 643 -26.10 6.21 13.20
C GLY A 643 -26.30 5.06 12.22
N ASP A 644 -26.56 3.84 12.74
CA ASP A 644 -26.78 2.66 11.92
C ASP A 644 -28.03 2.80 11.05
N SER A 645 -29.12 3.33 11.63
CA SER A 645 -30.37 3.57 10.89
C SER A 645 -30.19 4.61 9.80
N LEU A 646 -29.58 5.76 10.10
CA LEU A 646 -29.34 6.84 9.14
C LEU A 646 -28.44 6.41 7.98
N LEU A 647 -27.43 5.54 8.24
CA LEU A 647 -26.52 5.05 7.22
C LEU A 647 -27.06 3.84 6.43
N GLY A 648 -28.26 3.35 6.76
CA GLY A 648 -28.90 2.21 6.11
C GLY A 648 -28.19 0.88 6.41
N ILE A 649 -27.58 0.73 7.61
CA ILE A 649 -27.04 -0.54 8.08
C ILE A 649 -28.21 -1.39 8.57
N LYS A 650 -28.65 -2.29 7.69
CA LYS A 650 -29.85 -3.13 7.91
C LYS A 650 -29.53 -4.42 8.63
N TYR A 651 -28.37 -5.02 8.38
CA TYR A 651 -27.96 -6.26 9.02
C TYR A 651 -26.61 -6.11 9.72
N ILE A 652 -26.53 -6.68 10.93
CA ILE A 652 -25.31 -6.73 11.73
C ILE A 652 -25.07 -8.19 12.12
N ILE A 653 -23.88 -8.72 11.72
CA ILE A 653 -23.50 -10.09 12.01
C ILE A 653 -22.66 -10.11 13.28
N GLU A 654 -23.04 -10.91 14.24
CA GLU A 654 -22.38 -11.05 15.53
C GLU A 654 -22.02 -12.52 15.82
N GLU A 655 -20.95 -12.72 16.62
CA GLU A 655 -20.50 -14.05 17.03
C GLU A 655 -20.94 -14.30 18.49
N GLN A 656 -21.74 -15.34 18.68
CA GLN A 656 -22.08 -15.83 19.99
C GLN A 656 -20.96 -16.71 20.54
N LYS A 657 -20.50 -16.47 21.74
CA LYS A 657 -19.52 -17.31 22.44
C LYS A 657 -20.17 -18.63 22.90
N THR A 658 -19.31 -19.60 23.21
CA THR A 658 -19.74 -20.92 23.70
C THR A 658 -20.51 -20.87 25.03
N ASP A 659 -20.36 -19.80 25.83
CA ASP A 659 -21.10 -19.54 27.07
C ASP A 659 -22.44 -18.82 26.83
N GLY A 660 -22.75 -18.50 25.55
CA GLY A 660 -23.96 -17.79 25.16
C GLY A 660 -23.85 -16.27 25.20
N SER A 661 -22.69 -15.71 25.62
CA SER A 661 -22.43 -14.26 25.52
C SER A 661 -21.85 -13.87 24.15
N PHE A 662 -22.00 -12.58 23.78
CA PHE A 662 -21.46 -12.03 22.54
C PHE A 662 -19.99 -11.57 22.69
N THR A 663 -19.29 -11.39 21.58
CA THR A 663 -17.85 -11.12 21.59
C THR A 663 -17.50 -9.65 21.79
N ASP A 664 -18.17 -8.75 21.07
CA ASP A 664 -17.78 -7.33 20.99
C ASP A 664 -18.92 -6.37 21.34
N HIS A 665 -20.14 -6.71 21.01
CA HIS A 665 -21.32 -5.86 21.16
C HIS A 665 -22.55 -6.74 21.39
N GLU A 666 -23.36 -6.40 22.35
CA GLU A 666 -24.61 -7.09 22.65
C GLU A 666 -25.75 -6.26 22.07
N LEU A 667 -26.38 -6.77 21.01
CA LEU A 667 -27.47 -6.09 20.34
C LEU A 667 -28.77 -6.29 21.13
N GLU A 668 -29.44 -5.19 21.42
CA GLU A 668 -30.69 -5.20 22.14
C GLU A 668 -31.82 -5.76 21.27
N GLU A 669 -32.43 -6.87 21.69
CA GLU A 669 -33.57 -7.49 20.99
C GLU A 669 -34.78 -6.57 20.80
N ARG A 670 -34.87 -5.46 21.56
CA ARG A 670 -35.91 -4.44 21.40
C ARG A 670 -35.71 -3.58 20.16
N LEU A 671 -34.45 -3.33 19.77
CA LEU A 671 -34.07 -2.46 18.68
C LEU A 671 -33.67 -3.25 17.45
N TYR A 672 -33.11 -4.47 17.65
CA TYR A 672 -32.69 -5.35 16.59
C TYR A 672 -33.33 -6.73 16.72
N HIS A 673 -33.58 -7.41 15.63
CA HIS A 673 -34.25 -8.71 15.63
C HIS A 673 -33.33 -9.78 15.01
N ALA A 674 -33.17 -10.91 15.68
CA ALA A 674 -32.45 -12.05 15.11
C ALA A 674 -33.17 -12.51 13.83
N ALA A 675 -32.52 -12.32 12.67
CA ALA A 675 -33.08 -12.64 11.36
C ALA A 675 -32.55 -13.96 10.77
N TYR A 676 -31.25 -14.21 10.95
CA TYR A 676 -30.58 -15.39 10.42
C TYR A 676 -29.60 -15.95 11.45
N GLU A 677 -29.73 -17.24 11.72
CA GLU A 677 -28.82 -18.01 12.58
C GLU A 677 -28.14 -19.09 11.75
N THR A 678 -26.89 -19.38 12.04
CA THR A 678 -26.13 -20.45 11.37
C THR A 678 -25.62 -21.48 12.38
N GLU A 679 -25.34 -22.69 11.89
CA GLU A 679 -24.68 -23.75 12.68
C GLU A 679 -23.27 -23.36 13.20
N ASN A 680 -22.75 -22.19 12.80
CA ASN A 680 -21.39 -21.71 13.10
C ASN A 680 -21.34 -20.63 14.18
N ASP A 681 -22.30 -20.57 15.06
CA ASP A 681 -22.37 -19.59 16.17
C ASP A 681 -22.38 -18.11 15.70
N LEU A 682 -22.87 -17.85 14.49
CA LEU A 682 -23.08 -16.51 13.96
C LEU A 682 -24.56 -16.21 13.84
N ILE A 683 -24.96 -15.04 14.34
CA ILE A 683 -26.31 -14.50 14.26
C ILE A 683 -26.26 -13.20 13.45
N ALA A 684 -27.16 -13.05 12.50
CA ALA A 684 -27.40 -11.78 11.83
C ALA A 684 -28.66 -11.14 12.43
N TYR A 685 -28.47 -9.97 13.00
CA TYR A 685 -29.55 -9.14 13.49
C TYR A 685 -30.01 -8.17 12.41
N GLU A 686 -31.32 -8.01 12.26
CA GLU A 686 -31.93 -7.00 11.39
C GLU A 686 -32.26 -5.75 12.20
N ASN A 687 -31.88 -4.59 11.69
CA ASN A 687 -32.29 -3.28 12.16
C ASN A 687 -33.58 -2.89 11.43
N PRO A 688 -34.75 -2.97 12.07
CA PRO A 688 -36.03 -2.63 11.44
C PRO A 688 -36.19 -1.11 11.17
N TYR A 689 -35.32 -0.29 11.76
CA TYR A 689 -35.32 1.16 11.61
C TYR A 689 -34.34 1.67 10.57
N ALA A 690 -33.62 0.77 9.90
CA ALA A 690 -32.66 1.14 8.87
C ALA A 690 -33.34 1.87 7.69
N LEU A 691 -32.91 3.09 7.43
CA LEU A 691 -33.36 3.87 6.27
C LEU A 691 -32.78 3.33 4.98
N GLY A 692 -33.38 3.71 3.83
CA GLY A 692 -32.77 3.45 2.52
C GLY A 692 -31.42 4.16 2.36
N ILE A 693 -30.69 3.79 1.32
CA ILE A 693 -29.45 4.53 0.94
C ILE A 693 -29.80 5.95 0.42
N LEU A 694 -31.02 6.11 -0.09
CA LEU A 694 -31.62 7.36 -0.55
C LEU A 694 -32.98 7.56 0.13
N TYR A 695 -33.22 8.75 0.66
CA TYR A 695 -34.50 9.15 1.26
C TYR A 695 -34.69 10.67 1.22
N THR A 696 -35.91 11.13 1.28
CA THR A 696 -36.23 12.57 1.32
C THR A 696 -36.04 13.14 2.72
N ALA A 697 -35.68 14.42 2.81
CA ALA A 697 -35.47 15.14 4.06
C ALA A 697 -35.70 16.66 3.83
N ALA A 698 -35.81 17.41 4.90
CA ALA A 698 -35.86 18.86 4.82
C ALA A 698 -34.52 19.45 4.36
N SER A 699 -34.58 20.58 3.65
CA SER A 699 -33.40 21.29 3.10
C SER A 699 -32.43 21.81 4.18
N ASP A 700 -32.90 21.91 5.43
CA ASP A 700 -32.12 22.42 6.59
C ASP A 700 -30.85 21.57 6.85
N VAL A 701 -30.82 20.32 6.38
CA VAL A 701 -29.62 19.45 6.41
C VAL A 701 -28.41 20.10 5.72
N LEU A 702 -28.64 20.96 4.69
CA LEU A 702 -27.54 21.66 4.03
C LEU A 702 -26.84 22.70 4.91
N GLY A 703 -27.50 23.15 5.98
CA GLY A 703 -26.97 24.09 6.96
C GLY A 703 -26.26 23.44 8.16
N VAL A 704 -26.27 22.11 8.28
CA VAL A 704 -25.66 21.42 9.41
C VAL A 704 -24.14 21.42 9.31
N ASP A 705 -23.46 22.04 10.29
CA ASP A 705 -22.02 21.98 10.46
C ASP A 705 -21.65 21.15 11.70
N PHE A 706 -21.08 19.96 11.49
CA PHE A 706 -20.66 19.08 12.57
C PHE A 706 -19.51 19.63 13.43
N GLU A 707 -18.80 20.65 12.99
CA GLU A 707 -17.72 21.29 13.77
C GLU A 707 -18.27 22.17 14.90
N GLU A 708 -19.53 22.57 14.86
CA GLU A 708 -20.19 23.35 15.94
C GLU A 708 -20.46 22.51 17.19
N TYR A 709 -20.46 21.18 17.07
CA TYR A 709 -20.82 20.26 18.13
C TYR A 709 -19.60 19.49 18.66
N THR A 710 -19.63 19.20 19.95
CA THR A 710 -18.49 18.54 20.63
C THR A 710 -18.56 17.01 20.57
N THR A 711 -19.76 16.44 20.73
CA THR A 711 -19.96 15.00 20.80
C THR A 711 -20.71 14.45 19.57
N PRO A 712 -20.53 13.17 19.22
CA PRO A 712 -21.33 12.53 18.18
C PRO A 712 -22.82 12.57 18.47
N PHE A 713 -23.21 12.51 19.73
CA PHE A 713 -24.61 12.53 20.15
C PHE A 713 -25.29 13.86 19.82
N GLU A 714 -24.62 14.98 20.08
CA GLU A 714 -25.11 16.32 19.71
C GLU A 714 -25.21 16.47 18.19
N ARG A 715 -24.23 15.94 17.43
CA ARG A 715 -24.23 15.94 15.96
C ARG A 715 -25.38 15.15 15.37
N LEU A 716 -25.65 13.95 15.92
CA LEU A 716 -26.75 13.10 15.46
C LEU A 716 -28.10 13.73 15.81
N ASN A 717 -28.26 14.33 17.00
CA ASN A 717 -29.45 15.07 17.36
C ASN A 717 -29.69 16.25 16.40
N ALA A 718 -28.67 17.07 16.11
CA ALA A 718 -28.75 18.19 15.20
C ALA A 718 -29.08 17.76 13.76
N LEU A 719 -28.44 16.68 13.29
CA LEU A 719 -28.70 16.14 11.95
C LEU A 719 -30.16 15.68 11.80
N VAL A 720 -30.67 14.92 12.78
CA VAL A 720 -32.06 14.44 12.75
C VAL A 720 -33.03 15.60 12.84
N THR A 721 -32.76 16.59 13.68
CA THR A 721 -33.55 17.83 13.75
C THR A 721 -33.68 18.51 12.41
N ALA A 722 -32.54 18.71 11.75
CA ALA A 722 -32.50 19.32 10.42
C ALA A 722 -33.17 18.44 9.34
N MET A 723 -33.06 17.11 9.41
CA MET A 723 -33.75 16.20 8.50
C MET A 723 -35.27 16.29 8.58
N LEU A 724 -35.79 16.56 9.78
CA LEU A 724 -37.21 16.70 10.03
C LEU A 724 -37.76 18.12 9.76
N GLY A 725 -36.87 19.11 9.59
CA GLY A 725 -37.25 20.54 9.46
C GLY A 725 -37.85 21.11 10.75
N GLU A 726 -37.42 20.60 11.92
CA GLU A 726 -37.95 21.03 13.22
C GLU A 726 -37.17 22.25 13.75
N GLU A 727 -37.89 23.26 14.31
CA GLU A 727 -37.26 24.45 14.91
C GLU A 727 -36.57 24.12 16.26
N GLU A 728 -37.15 23.21 17.03
CA GLU A 728 -36.60 22.77 18.34
C GLU A 728 -35.78 21.52 18.16
N THR A 729 -34.65 21.43 18.87
CA THR A 729 -33.74 20.28 18.81
C THR A 729 -34.42 18.99 19.26
N VAL A 730 -34.51 18.02 18.35
CA VAL A 730 -34.95 16.65 18.61
C VAL A 730 -33.83 15.92 19.37
N GLN A 731 -34.05 15.68 20.64
CA GLN A 731 -33.05 15.06 21.52
C GLN A 731 -33.23 13.54 21.58
N LEU A 732 -32.76 12.81 20.58
CA LEU A 732 -32.71 11.34 20.60
C LEU A 732 -31.75 10.84 21.68
N PHE A 733 -30.54 11.39 21.70
CA PHE A 733 -29.59 11.17 22.76
C PHE A 733 -29.68 12.28 23.79
N ARG A 734 -29.94 11.88 25.03
CA ARG A 734 -30.07 12.83 26.17
C ARG A 734 -28.88 12.67 27.09
N MET A 735 -28.26 13.79 27.47
CA MET A 735 -27.11 13.80 28.37
C MET A 735 -27.48 13.37 29.76
N VAL A 736 -26.55 12.69 30.43
CA VAL A 736 -26.65 12.28 31.83
C VAL A 736 -25.58 13.02 32.64
N ASN A 737 -26.02 13.73 33.70
CA ASN A 737 -25.08 14.44 34.54
C ASN A 737 -24.11 13.47 35.21
N THR A 738 -22.82 13.78 35.12
CA THR A 738 -21.75 12.96 35.71
C THR A 738 -21.00 13.72 36.80
N GLU A 739 -20.68 13.05 37.89
CA GLU A 739 -19.75 13.54 38.91
C GLU A 739 -18.39 12.91 38.73
N SER A 740 -17.32 13.72 38.75
CA SER A 740 -15.93 13.23 38.58
C SER A 740 -15.18 13.25 39.92
N THR A 741 -14.68 12.10 40.34
CA THR A 741 -13.71 11.94 41.43
C THR A 741 -12.37 11.39 40.89
N TYR A 742 -11.31 11.54 41.67
CA TYR A 742 -9.98 11.06 41.22
C TYR A 742 -9.09 10.68 42.40
N GLU A 743 -8.27 9.66 42.16
CA GLU A 743 -7.30 9.15 43.13
C GLU A 743 -5.91 9.08 42.47
N GLY A 744 -4.86 9.37 43.22
CA GLY A 744 -3.46 9.32 42.72
C GLY A 744 -3.14 10.38 41.67
N CYS A 745 -3.99 11.37 41.47
CA CYS A 745 -3.83 12.45 40.50
C CYS A 745 -3.80 13.84 41.17
N SER A 746 -3.05 14.76 40.59
CA SER A 746 -3.22 16.19 40.73
C SER A 746 -4.02 16.75 39.55
N THR A 747 -4.76 17.84 39.77
CA THR A 747 -5.56 18.44 38.68
C THR A 747 -5.13 19.86 38.39
N SER A 748 -5.21 20.23 37.13
CA SER A 748 -5.01 21.59 36.62
C SER A 748 -5.89 21.81 35.38
N PHE A 749 -6.01 23.07 34.94
CA PHE A 749 -6.75 23.41 33.73
C PHE A 749 -5.77 23.86 32.64
N ALA A 750 -5.92 23.34 31.45
CA ALA A 750 -5.10 23.68 30.29
C ALA A 750 -5.93 23.60 29.00
N SER A 751 -5.94 24.68 28.22
CA SER A 751 -6.52 24.69 26.84
C SER A 751 -7.93 24.08 26.75
N GLY A 752 -8.86 24.48 27.65
CA GLY A 752 -10.23 24.01 27.65
C GLY A 752 -10.44 22.59 28.24
N HIS A 753 -9.39 21.99 28.80
CA HIS A 753 -9.41 20.65 29.40
C HIS A 753 -9.08 20.69 30.88
N LYS A 754 -9.68 19.79 31.63
CA LYS A 754 -9.23 19.40 32.96
C LYS A 754 -8.14 18.34 32.79
N LYS A 755 -6.92 18.72 33.15
CA LYS A 755 -5.75 17.85 33.13
C LYS A 755 -5.64 17.12 34.45
N PHE A 756 -5.55 15.81 34.41
CA PHE A 756 -5.20 14.93 35.52
C PHE A 756 -3.76 14.45 35.30
N ALA A 757 -2.89 14.63 36.28
CA ALA A 757 -1.50 14.20 36.20
C ALA A 757 -1.18 13.26 37.36
N LYS A 758 -0.52 12.13 37.11
CA LYS A 758 -0.09 11.22 38.18
C LYS A 758 0.73 11.97 39.21
N THR A 759 0.44 11.75 40.47
CA THR A 759 1.22 12.32 41.61
C THR A 759 2.52 11.55 41.82
N ASN A 760 2.57 10.28 41.42
CA ASN A 760 3.76 9.43 41.40
C ASN A 760 3.79 8.68 40.06
N ALA A 761 4.91 8.75 39.33
CA ALA A 761 5.06 8.14 38.00
C ALA A 761 4.77 6.63 38.00
N ASP A 762 5.22 5.91 39.04
CA ASP A 762 5.01 4.47 39.21
C ASP A 762 3.72 4.12 39.94
N GLY A 763 2.92 5.12 40.34
CA GLY A 763 1.69 4.97 41.11
C GLY A 763 0.44 4.69 40.26
N ASN A 764 -0.52 4.00 40.84
CA ASN A 764 -1.85 3.92 40.22
C ASN A 764 -2.54 5.27 40.30
N ALA A 765 -3.13 5.69 39.22
CA ALA A 765 -3.92 6.90 39.09
C ALA A 765 -5.24 6.59 38.37
N THR A 766 -6.35 6.99 38.97
CA THR A 766 -7.68 6.66 38.45
C THR A 766 -8.56 7.90 38.49
N VAL A 767 -9.32 8.11 37.43
CA VAL A 767 -10.41 9.08 37.37
C VAL A 767 -11.72 8.30 37.29
N THR A 768 -12.66 8.61 38.17
CA THR A 768 -13.96 7.94 38.24
C THR A 768 -15.04 8.92 37.83
N LEU A 769 -15.87 8.54 36.88
CA LEU A 769 -17.11 9.20 36.52
C LEU A 769 -18.26 8.40 37.13
N SER A 770 -19.09 9.06 37.91
CA SER A 770 -20.27 8.47 38.51
C SER A 770 -21.52 9.14 37.97
N ALA A 771 -22.45 8.34 37.49
CA ALA A 771 -23.74 8.78 37.02
C ALA A 771 -24.83 7.87 37.60
N ARG A 772 -26.06 8.31 37.52
CA ARG A 772 -27.22 7.50 37.89
C ARG A 772 -28.22 7.49 36.75
N ALA A 773 -28.63 6.31 36.34
CA ALA A 773 -29.60 6.15 35.28
C ALA A 773 -30.93 6.83 35.69
N THR A 774 -31.40 7.77 34.91
CA THR A 774 -32.62 8.52 35.14
C THR A 774 -33.83 7.85 34.50
N THR A 775 -33.61 7.19 33.39
CA THR A 775 -34.64 6.57 32.54
C THR A 775 -34.17 5.14 32.19
N PRO A 776 -35.09 4.15 32.15
CA PRO A 776 -34.72 2.83 31.64
C PRO A 776 -34.35 2.92 30.16
N GLY A 777 -33.29 2.23 29.74
CA GLY A 777 -32.87 2.20 28.33
C GLY A 777 -31.37 1.96 28.17
N GLU A 778 -30.90 2.12 26.96
CA GLU A 778 -29.51 1.89 26.52
C GLU A 778 -28.67 3.15 26.74
N TYR A 779 -27.51 2.99 27.33
CA TYR A 779 -26.58 4.08 27.70
C TYR A 779 -25.29 3.99 26.92
N PHE A 780 -24.76 5.14 26.49
CA PHE A 780 -23.57 5.25 25.63
C PHE A 780 -22.55 6.20 26.23
N LEU A 781 -21.28 5.93 25.95
CA LEU A 781 -20.16 6.74 26.35
C LEU A 781 -19.44 7.31 25.12
N TYR A 782 -19.08 8.59 25.17
CA TYR A 782 -18.08 9.18 24.28
C TYR A 782 -17.28 10.23 25.04
N ILE A 783 -15.95 10.14 25.00
CA ILE A 783 -15.08 11.08 25.70
C ILE A 783 -14.30 11.90 24.67
N PRO A 784 -14.67 13.16 24.40
CA PRO A 784 -13.92 14.04 23.52
C PRO A 784 -12.64 14.50 24.19
N SER A 785 -11.52 14.50 23.45
CA SER A 785 -10.24 15.05 23.90
C SER A 785 -9.38 15.45 22.70
N ASP A 786 -8.80 16.66 22.78
CA ASP A 786 -7.80 17.14 21.81
C ASP A 786 -6.41 16.54 22.11
N TYR A 787 -6.22 16.01 23.32
CA TYR A 787 -4.98 15.40 23.82
C TYR A 787 -5.25 13.96 24.31
N PRO A 788 -5.61 13.03 23.41
CA PRO A 788 -5.97 11.67 23.80
C PRO A 788 -4.77 10.93 24.43
N ARG A 789 -5.03 10.31 25.58
CA ARG A 789 -4.10 9.48 26.34
C ARG A 789 -4.78 8.18 26.72
N GLU A 790 -4.22 7.04 26.37
CA GLU A 790 -4.83 5.75 26.56
C GLU A 790 -5.08 5.45 28.04
N VAL A 791 -6.29 4.99 28.33
CA VAL A 791 -6.73 4.59 29.67
C VAL A 791 -7.37 3.20 29.62
N ASP A 792 -7.23 2.44 30.71
CA ASP A 792 -8.01 1.21 30.93
C ASP A 792 -9.34 1.58 31.60
N LEU A 793 -10.44 1.03 31.05
CA LEU A 793 -11.80 1.26 31.56
C LEU A 793 -12.27 0.10 32.41
N THR A 794 -12.97 0.46 33.50
CA THR A 794 -13.73 -0.47 34.33
C THR A 794 -15.14 0.10 34.53
N LEU A 795 -16.17 -0.69 34.21
CA LEU A 795 -17.59 -0.30 34.38
C LEU A 795 -18.21 -1.13 35.52
N ASN A 796 -18.75 -0.46 36.52
CA ASN A 796 -19.34 -1.09 37.71
C ASN A 796 -18.49 -2.19 38.35
N GLY A 797 -17.15 -1.99 38.32
CA GLY A 797 -16.14 -2.93 38.87
C GLY A 797 -15.72 -4.05 37.93
N ALA A 798 -16.32 -4.22 36.76
CA ALA A 798 -15.90 -5.16 35.75
C ALA A 798 -14.97 -4.49 34.72
N ALA A 799 -13.95 -5.22 34.23
CA ALA A 799 -13.07 -4.70 33.17
C ALA A 799 -13.89 -4.49 31.88
N PHE A 800 -13.79 -3.28 31.31
CA PHE A 800 -14.60 -2.89 30.15
C PHE A 800 -13.77 -2.69 28.87
N GLY A 801 -12.48 -2.54 28.97
CA GLY A 801 -11.59 -2.37 27.81
C GLY A 801 -10.65 -1.17 27.94
N THR A 802 -10.29 -0.57 26.81
CA THR A 802 -9.42 0.63 26.76
C THR A 802 -10.10 1.76 26.00
N TYR A 803 -9.76 3.01 26.31
CA TYR A 803 -10.18 4.19 25.57
C TYR A 803 -8.98 5.05 25.14
N PHE A 804 -9.16 5.90 24.14
CA PHE A 804 -8.11 6.70 23.51
C PHE A 804 -6.99 5.91 22.82
N GLY A 805 -7.10 4.60 22.76
CA GLY A 805 -6.23 3.78 21.91
C GLY A 805 -6.46 4.06 20.42
N ASN A 806 -5.68 3.39 19.56
CA ASN A 806 -5.77 3.62 18.12
C ASN A 806 -7.15 3.35 17.52
N GLU A 807 -7.90 2.39 18.06
CA GLU A 807 -9.20 1.95 17.54
C GLU A 807 -10.36 2.41 18.43
N THR A 808 -10.12 2.79 19.67
CA THR A 808 -11.13 3.04 20.70
C THR A 808 -11.34 4.54 20.95
N ARG A 809 -11.53 5.32 19.88
CA ARG A 809 -12.02 6.70 19.93
C ARG A 809 -13.36 6.77 19.23
N CYS A 810 -14.33 6.04 19.74
CA CYS A 810 -15.65 5.88 19.16
C CYS A 810 -16.68 5.86 20.29
N ILE A 811 -17.95 5.84 19.94
CA ILE A 811 -19.01 5.57 20.90
C ILE A 811 -18.78 4.17 21.49
N LEU A 812 -18.94 4.05 22.80
CA LEU A 812 -19.00 2.77 23.49
C LEU A 812 -20.40 2.58 24.06
N ASP A 813 -20.98 1.42 23.83
CA ASP A 813 -22.21 0.98 24.43
C ASP A 813 -21.91 0.53 25.87
N LEU A 814 -22.63 1.10 26.85
CA LEU A 814 -22.49 0.78 28.24
C LEU A 814 -23.53 -0.26 28.71
N GLY A 815 -24.43 -0.66 27.80
CA GLY A 815 -25.54 -1.58 28.07
C GLY A 815 -26.80 -0.90 28.63
N THR A 816 -27.77 -1.73 28.97
CA THR A 816 -29.09 -1.31 29.44
C THR A 816 -29.12 -1.11 30.94
N TYR A 817 -29.77 -0.03 31.40
CA TYR A 817 -29.92 0.30 32.79
C TYR A 817 -31.38 0.61 33.12
N GLU A 818 -31.80 0.20 34.34
CA GLU A 818 -33.08 0.59 34.93
C GLU A 818 -32.97 1.93 35.67
N SER A 819 -34.08 2.65 35.77
CA SER A 819 -34.10 3.93 36.48
C SER A 819 -33.63 3.75 37.93
N GLY A 820 -32.67 4.57 38.34
CA GLY A 820 -32.07 4.57 39.66
C GLY A 820 -30.84 3.69 39.83
N GLN A 821 -30.43 2.93 38.82
CA GLN A 821 -29.16 2.18 38.84
C GLN A 821 -27.97 3.13 38.72
N ASP A 822 -26.87 2.75 39.37
CA ASP A 822 -25.62 3.51 39.34
C ASP A 822 -24.72 3.07 38.18
N LEU A 823 -24.16 4.04 37.49
CA LEU A 823 -23.14 3.91 36.48
C LEU A 823 -21.81 4.43 37.03
N ILE A 824 -20.85 3.56 37.26
CA ILE A 824 -19.54 3.92 37.81
C ILE A 824 -18.49 3.52 36.77
N LEU A 825 -17.95 4.51 36.03
CA LEU A 825 -16.89 4.32 35.04
C LEU A 825 -15.56 4.77 35.63
N GLN A 826 -14.61 3.86 35.75
CA GLN A 826 -13.26 4.16 36.20
C GLN A 826 -12.29 4.14 35.03
N MET A 827 -11.49 5.20 34.90
CA MET A 827 -10.44 5.38 33.91
C MET A 827 -9.08 5.28 34.61
N LYS A 828 -8.38 4.18 34.48
CA LYS A 828 -7.02 4.02 34.99
C LYS A 828 -6.01 4.56 33.97
N LEU A 829 -5.19 5.53 34.38
CA LEU A 829 -4.19 6.16 33.52
C LEU A 829 -3.04 5.19 33.20
N LYS A 830 -2.83 4.94 31.93
CA LYS A 830 -1.64 4.22 31.42
C LYS A 830 -0.44 5.16 31.31
N GLU A 831 -0.67 6.39 30.83
CA GLU A 831 0.35 7.44 30.70
C GLU A 831 0.32 8.39 31.95
N ASP A 832 1.27 9.33 32.00
CA ASP A 832 1.43 10.27 33.14
C ASP A 832 0.28 11.27 33.27
N THR A 833 -0.48 11.48 32.19
CA THR A 833 -1.54 12.51 32.16
C THR A 833 -2.79 12.01 31.42
N LEU A 834 -3.95 12.56 31.80
CA LEU A 834 -5.22 12.43 31.09
C LEU A 834 -5.85 13.81 30.95
N TYR A 835 -6.45 14.09 29.79
CA TYR A 835 -7.13 15.34 29.50
C TYR A 835 -8.60 15.08 29.17
N LEU A 836 -9.49 15.62 29.98
CA LEU A 836 -10.94 15.56 29.77
C LEU A 836 -11.45 16.98 29.45
N ARG A 837 -12.28 17.11 28.43
CA ARG A 837 -12.81 18.41 28.00
C ARG A 837 -13.74 19.00 29.08
N ASN A 838 -13.59 20.30 29.35
CA ASN A 838 -14.44 20.97 30.36
C ASN A 838 -15.85 21.20 29.82
N ASN A 839 -16.80 21.25 30.75
CA ASN A 839 -18.22 21.54 30.46
C ASN A 839 -18.82 20.63 29.37
N THR A 840 -18.45 19.36 29.41
CA THR A 840 -18.94 18.35 28.46
C THR A 840 -19.36 17.13 29.26
N GLU A 841 -20.57 16.65 29.03
CA GLU A 841 -21.01 15.36 29.54
C GLU A 841 -20.58 14.25 28.61
N TYR A 842 -20.27 13.07 29.15
CA TYR A 842 -19.68 11.96 28.40
C TYR A 842 -20.65 10.80 28.23
N ILE A 843 -21.68 10.70 29.11
CA ILE A 843 -22.66 9.63 29.14
C ILE A 843 -24.00 10.16 28.65
N TYR A 844 -24.60 9.41 27.74
CA TYR A 844 -25.88 9.72 27.13
C TYR A 844 -26.76 8.47 27.14
N TYR A 845 -28.07 8.62 27.23
CA TYR A 845 -29.00 7.54 26.99
C TYR A 845 -29.86 7.84 25.76
N LEU A 846 -30.33 6.78 25.10
CA LEU A 846 -31.22 6.87 23.96
C LEU A 846 -32.68 6.95 24.42
N ASP A 847 -33.42 7.95 23.95
CA ASP A 847 -34.89 7.99 24.10
C ASP A 847 -35.51 7.10 23.00
N GLU A 848 -35.68 5.82 23.34
CA GLU A 848 -36.14 4.79 22.38
C GLU A 848 -37.52 5.10 21.77
N ALA A 849 -38.47 5.64 22.58
CA ALA A 849 -39.80 5.97 22.09
C ALA A 849 -39.76 7.10 21.06
N LEU A 850 -38.92 8.11 21.31
CA LEU A 850 -38.68 9.20 20.35
C LEU A 850 -37.93 8.69 19.12
N PHE A 851 -36.90 7.86 19.32
CA PHE A 851 -36.13 7.24 18.24
C PHE A 851 -37.02 6.45 17.27
N ASN A 852 -37.87 5.56 17.81
CA ASN A 852 -38.79 4.76 17.02
C ASN A 852 -39.74 5.64 16.18
N ASN A 853 -40.30 6.67 16.78
CA ASN A 853 -41.20 7.61 16.08
C ASN A 853 -40.48 8.37 14.97
N VAL A 854 -39.32 8.89 15.28
CA VAL A 854 -38.50 9.67 14.33
C VAL A 854 -38.05 8.82 13.14
N MET A 855 -37.54 7.62 13.38
CA MET A 855 -37.07 6.75 12.28
C MET A 855 -38.24 6.29 11.40
N LEU A 856 -39.40 6.00 11.97
CA LEU A 856 -40.61 5.67 11.19
C LEU A 856 -41.09 6.85 10.34
N ARG A 857 -40.95 8.08 10.85
CA ARG A 857 -41.29 9.30 10.08
C ARG A 857 -40.30 9.47 8.92
N LEU A 858 -38.99 9.37 9.15
CA LEU A 858 -37.98 9.49 8.10
C LEU A 858 -38.08 8.35 7.07
N ALA A 859 -38.47 7.14 7.48
CA ALA A 859 -38.64 6.00 6.59
C ALA A 859 -39.74 6.19 5.54
N GLN A 860 -40.71 7.10 5.77
CA GLN A 860 -41.72 7.44 4.77
C GLN A 860 -41.12 8.09 3.51
N GLY A 861 -39.96 8.77 3.68
CA GLY A 861 -39.23 9.38 2.59
C GLY A 861 -38.28 8.40 1.83
N ASN A 862 -38.23 7.11 2.15
CA ASN A 862 -37.37 6.16 1.47
C ASN A 862 -37.67 6.05 -0.01
N VAL A 863 -36.62 6.11 -0.83
CA VAL A 863 -36.73 5.87 -2.29
C VAL A 863 -36.98 4.37 -2.53
N ASN A 864 -38.01 4.07 -3.31
CA ASN A 864 -38.26 2.71 -3.77
C ASN A 864 -37.29 2.38 -4.92
N ILE A 865 -36.17 1.70 -4.62
CA ILE A 865 -35.15 1.33 -5.61
C ILE A 865 -35.65 0.15 -6.43
N THR A 866 -35.84 0.37 -7.73
CA THR A 866 -36.34 -0.64 -8.68
C THR A 866 -35.24 -1.45 -9.34
N SER A 867 -34.04 -0.88 -9.49
CA SER A 867 -32.87 -1.57 -10.00
C SER A 867 -31.57 -0.89 -9.56
N PHE A 868 -30.53 -1.68 -9.33
CA PHE A 868 -29.18 -1.17 -9.05
C PHE A 868 -28.10 -2.14 -9.50
N ASP A 869 -26.94 -1.58 -9.81
CA ASP A 869 -25.67 -2.30 -9.99
C ASP A 869 -24.51 -1.49 -9.37
N ASP A 870 -23.24 -1.84 -9.67
CA ASP A 870 -22.08 -1.10 -9.16
C ASP A 870 -22.09 0.40 -9.54
N THR A 871 -22.69 0.76 -10.68
CA THR A 871 -22.59 2.10 -11.28
C THR A 871 -23.94 2.74 -11.63
N HIS A 872 -25.01 2.07 -11.31
CA HIS A 872 -26.35 2.49 -11.66
C HIS A 872 -27.33 2.27 -10.51
N ILE A 873 -28.19 3.26 -10.26
CA ILE A 873 -29.35 3.16 -9.36
C ILE A 873 -30.54 3.76 -10.10
N ALA A 874 -31.69 3.10 -10.04
CA ALA A 874 -32.96 3.66 -10.48
C ALA A 874 -34.06 3.37 -9.47
N GLY A 875 -34.98 4.31 -9.30
CA GLY A 875 -36.06 4.17 -8.33
C GLY A 875 -37.12 5.25 -8.48
N THR A 876 -38.12 5.18 -7.62
CA THR A 876 -39.18 6.18 -7.48
C THR A 876 -39.24 6.70 -6.04
N PHE A 877 -39.64 7.95 -5.87
CA PHE A 877 -39.86 8.56 -4.56
C PHE A 877 -41.04 9.54 -4.63
N GLU A 878 -41.66 9.74 -3.51
CA GLU A 878 -42.68 10.76 -3.34
C GLU A 878 -42.03 12.06 -2.87
N SER A 879 -42.39 13.20 -3.46
CA SER A 879 -41.99 14.54 -3.01
C SER A 879 -43.16 15.22 -2.35
N ASP A 880 -42.96 15.70 -1.13
CA ASP A 880 -43.90 16.55 -0.38
C ASP A 880 -43.37 17.99 -0.36
N ALA A 881 -44.27 18.98 -0.27
CA ALA A 881 -43.92 20.39 -0.19
C ALA A 881 -43.01 20.77 0.99
N SER A 882 -42.97 19.94 2.03
CA SER A 882 -42.13 20.12 3.23
C SER A 882 -40.73 19.57 3.06
N GLU A 883 -40.48 18.74 2.01
CA GLU A 883 -39.23 18.07 1.77
C GLU A 883 -38.49 18.75 0.62
N GLY A 884 -37.35 19.33 0.90
CA GLY A 884 -36.57 20.09 -0.12
C GLY A 884 -35.29 19.38 -0.58
N LEU A 885 -34.99 18.24 0.01
CA LEU A 885 -33.71 17.53 -0.26
C LEU A 885 -33.95 16.03 -0.45
N LEU A 886 -33.42 15.48 -1.52
CA LEU A 886 -33.21 14.05 -1.61
C LEU A 886 -31.80 13.74 -1.04
N PHE A 887 -31.79 13.28 0.18
CA PHE A 887 -30.57 12.94 0.91
C PHE A 887 -30.07 11.55 0.50
N THR A 888 -28.76 11.38 0.41
CA THR A 888 -28.15 10.08 0.19
C THR A 888 -27.01 9.84 1.15
N THR A 889 -26.78 8.60 1.49
CA THR A 889 -25.61 8.17 2.27
C THR A 889 -24.45 7.74 1.39
N ILE A 890 -24.48 8.14 0.12
CA ILE A 890 -23.43 7.91 -0.87
C ILE A 890 -22.39 9.03 -0.73
N PRO A 891 -21.08 8.72 -0.66
CA PRO A 891 -20.05 9.74 -0.68
C PRO A 891 -20.15 10.67 -1.89
N TYR A 892 -19.98 11.96 -1.67
CA TYR A 892 -19.98 12.94 -2.76
C TYR A 892 -18.84 12.67 -3.73
N ASP A 893 -19.22 12.47 -4.98
CA ASP A 893 -18.29 12.28 -6.11
C ASP A 893 -18.93 12.91 -7.36
N ALA A 894 -18.19 13.82 -8.00
CA ALA A 894 -18.65 14.51 -9.21
C ALA A 894 -18.92 13.55 -10.39
N GLY A 895 -18.43 12.31 -10.30
CA GLY A 895 -18.74 11.25 -11.27
C GLY A 895 -20.19 10.76 -11.26
N TRP A 896 -20.98 11.05 -10.24
CA TRP A 896 -22.39 10.72 -10.22
C TRP A 896 -23.20 11.68 -11.09
N ARG A 897 -23.87 11.15 -12.12
CA ARG A 897 -24.77 11.86 -13.03
C ARG A 897 -26.21 11.47 -12.69
N ILE A 898 -26.99 12.47 -12.28
CA ILE A 898 -28.30 12.26 -11.72
C ILE A 898 -29.37 12.86 -12.65
N GLN A 899 -30.46 12.12 -12.84
CA GLN A 899 -31.63 12.56 -13.57
C GLN A 899 -32.86 12.31 -12.71
N ILE A 900 -33.75 13.32 -12.63
CA ILE A 900 -35.09 13.23 -12.07
C ILE A 900 -36.05 13.48 -13.21
N ASP A 901 -37.01 12.57 -13.44
CA ASP A 901 -37.99 12.61 -14.55
C ASP A 901 -37.32 12.83 -15.91
N GLY A 902 -36.16 12.20 -16.11
CA GLY A 902 -35.35 12.32 -17.34
C GLY A 902 -34.62 13.65 -17.51
N LYS A 903 -34.69 14.58 -16.56
CA LYS A 903 -33.97 15.85 -16.57
C LYS A 903 -32.71 15.73 -15.69
N THR A 904 -31.55 16.18 -16.19
CA THR A 904 -30.30 16.19 -15.43
C THR A 904 -30.35 17.21 -14.32
N VAL A 905 -30.00 16.79 -13.11
CA VAL A 905 -29.92 17.60 -11.89
C VAL A 905 -28.49 17.57 -11.37
N ALA A 906 -28.00 18.69 -10.85
CA ALA A 906 -26.68 18.77 -10.28
C ALA A 906 -26.67 18.18 -8.85
N PRO A 907 -25.66 17.34 -8.50
CA PRO A 907 -25.51 16.90 -7.11
C PRO A 907 -25.07 18.05 -6.21
N VAL A 908 -25.57 18.06 -4.99
CA VAL A 908 -25.19 18.98 -3.92
C VAL A 908 -24.37 18.20 -2.89
N LYS A 909 -23.40 18.85 -2.28
CA LYS A 909 -22.60 18.25 -1.20
C LYS A 909 -23.19 18.62 0.15
N THR A 910 -23.46 17.63 0.99
CA THR A 910 -23.94 17.82 2.37
C THR A 910 -22.98 17.18 3.37
N LEU A 911 -22.98 17.65 4.62
CA LEU A 911 -22.08 17.19 5.69
C LEU A 911 -20.61 17.10 5.22
N ASP A 912 -20.20 17.98 4.33
CA ASP A 912 -18.86 18.00 3.71
C ASP A 912 -18.41 16.70 3.02
N SER A 913 -19.25 15.69 2.94
CA SER A 913 -18.85 14.35 2.51
C SER A 913 -19.87 13.55 1.73
N LEU A 914 -21.17 13.81 1.89
CA LEU A 914 -22.23 13.04 1.27
C LEU A 914 -22.87 13.78 0.08
N LEU A 915 -23.46 12.99 -0.82
CA LEU A 915 -24.18 13.47 -1.98
C LEU A 915 -25.65 13.68 -1.63
N ALA A 916 -26.22 14.79 -2.05
CA ALA A 916 -27.65 15.06 -1.99
C ALA A 916 -28.13 15.71 -3.31
N VAL A 917 -29.43 15.84 -3.48
CA VAL A 917 -30.05 16.52 -4.62
C VAL A 917 -31.10 17.48 -4.09
N ASP A 918 -31.02 18.74 -4.53
CA ASP A 918 -32.07 19.74 -4.25
C ASP A 918 -33.33 19.42 -5.06
N ILE A 919 -34.42 19.18 -4.37
CA ILE A 919 -35.73 18.84 -4.94
C ILE A 919 -36.80 19.91 -4.68
N THR A 920 -36.41 21.05 -4.11
CA THR A 920 -37.35 22.15 -3.79
C THR A 920 -38.16 22.66 -4.99
N ALA A 921 -37.66 22.45 -6.21
CA ALA A 921 -38.34 22.88 -7.46
C ALA A 921 -39.28 21.80 -8.05
N LEU A 922 -39.38 20.62 -7.44
CA LEU A 922 -40.27 19.55 -7.89
C LEU A 922 -41.73 19.84 -7.50
N SER A 923 -42.67 19.26 -8.23
CA SER A 923 -44.07 19.24 -7.85
C SER A 923 -44.30 18.16 -6.76
N GLU A 924 -45.38 18.33 -6.01
CA GLU A 924 -45.83 17.21 -5.15
C GLU A 924 -46.23 16.00 -5.98
N GLY A 925 -45.85 14.78 -5.49
CA GLY A 925 -46.21 13.51 -6.08
C GLY A 925 -45.03 12.61 -6.37
N GLU A 926 -45.28 11.52 -7.11
CA GLU A 926 -44.30 10.51 -7.46
C GLU A 926 -43.35 10.99 -8.55
N HIS A 927 -42.07 10.85 -8.31
CA HIS A 927 -40.96 11.17 -9.24
C HIS A 927 -40.04 9.97 -9.47
N THR A 928 -39.43 9.94 -10.65
CA THR A 928 -38.45 8.92 -11.02
C THR A 928 -37.02 9.44 -10.86
N ILE A 929 -36.13 8.68 -10.25
CA ILE A 929 -34.70 9.00 -10.18
C ILE A 929 -33.86 7.96 -10.91
N THR A 930 -32.83 8.44 -11.62
CA THR A 930 -31.79 7.61 -12.21
C THR A 930 -30.42 8.21 -11.91
N MET A 931 -29.52 7.42 -11.35
CA MET A 931 -28.15 7.82 -11.05
C MET A 931 -27.18 6.91 -11.81
N ARG A 932 -26.17 7.49 -12.45
CA ARG A 932 -25.11 6.77 -13.17
C ARG A 932 -23.74 7.29 -12.75
N TYR A 933 -22.86 6.38 -12.40
CA TYR A 933 -21.48 6.71 -12.03
C TYR A 933 -20.54 6.60 -13.24
N LEU A 934 -19.90 7.70 -13.57
CA LEU A 934 -18.81 7.76 -14.54
C LEU A 934 -17.86 8.89 -14.10
N PRO A 935 -16.64 8.55 -13.63
CA PRO A 935 -15.67 9.56 -13.20
C PRO A 935 -15.33 10.54 -14.33
N ASP A 936 -15.20 11.83 -14.02
CA ASP A 936 -14.88 12.88 -15.01
C ASP A 936 -13.50 12.71 -15.67
N CYS A 937 -12.65 11.85 -15.14
CA CYS A 937 -11.35 11.53 -15.72
C CYS A 937 -11.40 10.51 -16.87
N LEU A 938 -12.52 9.88 -17.13
CA LEU A 938 -12.77 8.92 -18.21
C LEU A 938 -13.73 9.51 -19.26
#